data_37017c066ce90b3b521fd4d39e6e5513
#
_entry.id   37017c066ce90b3b521fd4d39e6e5513
#
_cell.length_a   1.000
_cell.length_b   1.000
_cell.length_c   1.000
_cell.angle_alpha   90.00
_cell.angle_beta   90.00
_cell.angle_gamma   90.00
#
_symmetry.space_group_name_H-M   'P 1'
#
loop_
_entity.id
_entity.type
_entity.pdbx_description
1 polymer ?
#
loop_
_entity_poly.entity_id
_entity_poly.type
_entity_poly.pdbx_seq_one_letter_code
_entity_poly.pdbx_strand_id
1 'polypeptide(L)'
;MKIAFKTFLTTLKHYKASSVLNVVGLTAAFLAFYVIMAQVRYDLTFNHSIKDSERVYLTAVSRQMVNDRNTQLGSDRLTTERVIATCPDVEMAGILQRPAVGIENDRGVWVKRDEYDYDKFLLSINEISLPTLDIMGFKLVEGDLTQIDNPGNVIISQSAAKLMGVGVGDVLFNDEQNPSKRSKPVTPHNIVGIYKDFAPNTIMRNIKVVRKYVDDPRKVYPTAQGPTLLYVVKLYENSTPERFTQMWNDDYQAWLENSNVGSQNFDYFQSTRMEFTSLREMYYKKMGFTQDGERSNILLTRILIVLALLIISIAFINYFNFFMAMIPIRLRAVNISKVFGATKAQLRRNMLFESVAMSLLSFGLALYMMIALQELPIFKQYLSCSLALSDNLETIGWIAVFTVFIAIISSIYPAWYVTSFNPALGVKGGFAGSHKGRRLRIVLVGVQFVISITLIIFTVSSWVDYIKINTFEYKVPVENTITFRPNHAWIGKVGESTKRERFYILLEELQRNSRFTDITFADDDLLWGQTSFKFEGRDEDVWVGGGPVYYNFLDFVGVPIAEGRNFSEATLAGRGEWIISRSMQREFNLNIGDVLKDTFRKSGVIVGIIDDMQLQSDKPTPYIALYATGSRNVPHFLVKCVPGLSVADAEKEINDIMQRINPDVAEVKVKSIKTAIDVWGSYQRVMAVFSTILSLIAIAIALMGVAGIIMFEMQFRRREIALRKVFGATNLGVIWMFNRQYLLIIIVCFIAAVPIAKLWVDNNVIKSHVGITWWMCAIAFVLVVAITLSLVSYRSWHAANENPADVVKSE
;
A
#
# COMPACT_ATOMS: atom_id res chain seq x y z
N MET A 1 -27.55 8.93 37.92
CA MET A 1 -26.77 7.86 37.28
C MET A 1 -27.25 6.45 37.59
N LYS A 2 -27.45 6.04 38.88
CA LYS A 2 -27.91 4.67 39.24
C LYS A 2 -29.20 4.25 38.50
N ILE A 3 -30.21 5.13 38.41
CA ILE A 3 -31.47 4.84 37.68
C ILE A 3 -31.24 4.65 36.18
N ALA A 4 -30.44 5.52 35.54
CA ALA A 4 -30.14 5.43 34.10
C ALA A 4 -29.38 4.11 33.77
N PHE A 5 -28.43 3.70 34.62
CA PHE A 5 -27.69 2.45 34.47
C PHE A 5 -28.62 1.21 34.66
N LYS A 6 -29.49 1.25 35.68
CA LYS A 6 -30.49 0.18 35.90
C LYS A 6 -31.44 0.06 34.71
N THR A 7 -31.88 1.18 34.15
CA THR A 7 -32.73 1.22 32.94
C THR A 7 -32.02 0.62 31.76
N PHE A 8 -30.75 0.98 31.56
CA PHE A 8 -29.88 0.42 30.49
C PHE A 8 -29.79 -1.12 30.59
N LEU A 9 -29.46 -1.66 31.75
CA LEU A 9 -29.39 -3.12 31.96
C LEU A 9 -30.76 -3.82 31.76
N THR A 10 -31.83 -3.17 32.20
CA THR A 10 -33.20 -3.71 31.98
C THR A 10 -33.54 -3.74 30.50
N THR A 11 -33.18 -2.71 29.72
CA THR A 11 -33.40 -2.67 28.28
C THR A 11 -32.63 -3.78 27.58
N LEU A 12 -31.32 -3.99 27.95
CA LEU A 12 -30.53 -5.09 27.41
C LEU A 12 -31.15 -6.47 27.65
N LYS A 13 -31.65 -6.69 28.89
CA LYS A 13 -32.30 -7.98 29.27
C LYS A 13 -33.64 -8.22 28.59
N HIS A 14 -34.43 -7.17 28.39
CA HIS A 14 -35.79 -7.31 27.86
C HIS A 14 -35.81 -7.43 26.35
N TYR A 15 -34.86 -6.78 25.65
CA TYR A 15 -34.75 -6.77 24.18
C TYR A 15 -33.49 -7.47 23.68
N LYS A 16 -33.21 -8.67 24.22
CA LYS A 16 -31.96 -9.41 23.98
C LYS A 16 -31.51 -9.46 22.51
N ALA A 17 -32.39 -9.95 21.62
CA ALA A 17 -32.03 -10.15 20.20
C ALA A 17 -31.65 -8.84 19.50
N SER A 18 -32.44 -7.80 19.75
CA SER A 18 -32.20 -6.49 19.14
C SER A 18 -30.99 -5.79 19.70
N SER A 19 -30.76 -5.89 21.02
CA SER A 19 -29.59 -5.30 21.67
C SER A 19 -28.31 -6.00 21.23
N VAL A 20 -28.32 -7.34 21.14
CA VAL A 20 -27.18 -8.12 20.63
C VAL A 20 -26.84 -7.74 19.18
N LEU A 21 -27.86 -7.66 18.31
CA LEU A 21 -27.65 -7.30 16.91
C LEU A 21 -27.01 -5.92 16.78
N ASN A 22 -27.44 -4.99 17.62
CA ASN A 22 -26.93 -3.63 17.61
C ASN A 22 -25.47 -3.53 18.14
N VAL A 23 -25.20 -4.23 19.27
CA VAL A 23 -23.84 -4.30 19.84
C VAL A 23 -22.88 -4.97 18.84
N VAL A 24 -23.25 -6.08 18.24
CA VAL A 24 -22.43 -6.78 17.24
C VAL A 24 -22.15 -5.89 16.03
N GLY A 25 -23.18 -5.22 15.50
CA GLY A 25 -23.02 -4.31 14.36
C GLY A 25 -22.11 -3.12 14.66
N LEU A 26 -22.30 -2.48 15.82
CA LEU A 26 -21.43 -1.39 16.26
C LEU A 26 -19.99 -1.87 16.55
N THR A 27 -19.84 -3.05 17.16
CA THR A 27 -18.51 -3.63 17.44
C THR A 27 -17.73 -3.89 16.15
N ALA A 28 -18.37 -4.50 15.17
CA ALA A 28 -17.75 -4.75 13.85
C ALA A 28 -17.36 -3.43 13.16
N ALA A 29 -18.23 -2.41 13.24
CA ALA A 29 -17.93 -1.10 12.66
C ALA A 29 -16.77 -0.39 13.38
N PHE A 30 -16.74 -0.43 14.71
CA PHE A 30 -15.64 0.17 15.48
C PHE A 30 -14.32 -0.57 15.27
N LEU A 31 -14.34 -1.89 15.10
CA LEU A 31 -13.15 -2.67 14.78
C LEU A 31 -12.58 -2.21 13.42
N ALA A 32 -13.41 -2.15 12.38
CA ALA A 32 -12.98 -1.70 11.06
C ALA A 32 -12.52 -0.23 11.10
N PHE A 33 -13.24 0.62 11.80
CA PHE A 33 -12.91 2.03 11.95
C PHE A 33 -11.55 2.21 12.65
N TYR A 34 -11.28 1.44 13.71
CA TYR A 34 -9.99 1.47 14.39
C TYR A 34 -8.84 1.07 13.48
N VAL A 35 -8.98 -0.06 12.76
CA VAL A 35 -7.95 -0.56 11.82
C VAL A 35 -7.62 0.49 10.75
N ILE A 36 -8.66 1.08 10.14
CA ILE A 36 -8.47 2.10 9.11
C ILE A 36 -7.83 3.36 9.70
N MET A 37 -8.30 3.82 10.87
CA MET A 37 -7.77 5.04 11.49
C MET A 37 -6.34 4.88 12.00
N ALA A 38 -5.93 3.67 12.42
CA ALA A 38 -4.55 3.38 12.76
C ALA A 38 -3.64 3.53 11.53
N GLN A 39 -4.05 3.00 10.36
CA GLN A 39 -3.31 3.18 9.10
C GLN A 39 -3.32 4.64 8.64
N VAL A 40 -4.45 5.32 8.67
CA VAL A 40 -4.56 6.74 8.32
C VAL A 40 -3.64 7.60 9.19
N ARG A 41 -3.62 7.34 10.49
CA ARG A 41 -2.71 8.05 11.40
C ARG A 41 -1.25 7.79 11.07
N TYR A 42 -0.89 6.53 10.85
CA TYR A 42 0.46 6.15 10.42
C TYR A 42 0.88 6.96 9.19
N ASP A 43 0.02 7.04 8.18
CA ASP A 43 0.27 7.76 6.94
C ASP A 43 0.39 9.27 7.16
N LEU A 44 -0.56 9.88 7.89
CA LEU A 44 -0.60 11.32 8.11
C LEU A 44 0.51 11.84 9.05
N THR A 45 1.00 10.98 9.94
CA THR A 45 2.04 11.35 10.91
C THR A 45 3.42 10.81 10.54
N PHE A 46 3.61 10.39 9.29
CA PHE A 46 4.90 9.88 8.83
C PHE A 46 5.99 10.95 8.97
N ASN A 47 7.12 10.59 9.57
CA ASN A 47 8.24 11.47 9.94
C ASN A 47 7.93 12.59 10.97
N HIS A 48 6.72 12.68 11.53
CA HIS A 48 6.42 13.72 12.55
C HIS A 48 7.16 13.51 13.88
N SER A 49 7.66 12.32 14.14
CA SER A 49 8.48 12.06 15.34
C SER A 49 9.89 12.65 15.26
N ILE A 50 10.35 13.05 14.07
CA ILE A 50 11.60 13.77 13.88
C ILE A 50 11.34 15.24 14.19
N LYS A 51 12.17 15.82 15.06
CA LYS A 51 12.03 17.22 15.47
C LYS A 51 12.18 18.14 14.26
N ASP A 52 11.34 19.16 14.16
CA ASP A 52 11.35 20.14 13.07
C ASP A 52 11.25 19.54 11.66
N SER A 53 10.62 18.37 11.51
CA SER A 53 10.55 17.62 10.25
C SER A 53 9.93 18.39 9.07
N GLU A 54 9.21 19.47 9.35
CA GLU A 54 8.70 20.41 8.34
C GLU A 54 9.77 21.30 7.72
N ARG A 55 10.85 21.57 8.49
CA ARG A 55 12.00 22.38 8.05
C ARG A 55 13.20 21.53 7.60
N VAL A 56 13.06 20.22 7.68
CA VAL A 56 14.09 19.28 7.24
C VAL A 56 13.72 18.76 5.86
N TYR A 57 14.63 18.94 4.92
CA TYR A 57 14.45 18.61 3.51
C TYR A 57 15.46 17.56 3.05
N LEU A 58 15.05 16.77 2.07
CA LEU A 58 15.92 15.84 1.36
C LEU A 58 16.18 16.37 -0.05
N THR A 59 17.43 16.23 -0.49
CA THR A 59 17.77 16.55 -1.86
C THR A 59 17.34 15.44 -2.79
N ALA A 60 16.71 15.81 -3.90
CA ALA A 60 16.38 14.92 -4.99
C ALA A 60 16.54 15.68 -6.30
N VAL A 61 16.78 14.98 -7.38
CA VAL A 61 16.82 15.60 -8.71
C VAL A 61 15.70 15.02 -9.56
N SER A 62 14.97 15.89 -10.21
CA SER A 62 13.97 15.53 -11.20
C SER A 62 14.50 15.79 -12.59
N ARG A 63 14.16 14.90 -13.51
CA ARG A 63 14.45 15.02 -14.93
C ARG A 63 13.16 14.88 -15.70
N GLN A 64 12.96 15.74 -16.68
CA GLN A 64 11.78 15.68 -17.54
C GLN A 64 11.89 14.44 -18.43
N MET A 65 10.90 13.60 -18.36
CA MET A 65 10.70 12.47 -19.27
C MET A 65 9.37 12.67 -20.02
N VAL A 66 9.26 12.13 -21.22
CA VAL A 66 8.17 12.42 -22.19
C VAL A 66 6.75 12.34 -21.62
N ASN A 67 6.51 11.51 -20.62
CA ASN A 67 5.18 11.35 -20.02
C ASN A 67 5.16 11.42 -18.49
N ASP A 68 6.30 11.60 -17.86
CA ASP A 68 6.37 11.67 -16.39
C ASP A 68 7.68 12.37 -15.96
N ARG A 69 7.68 12.98 -14.78
CA ARG A 69 8.90 13.43 -14.12
C ARG A 69 9.49 12.27 -13.34
N ASN A 70 10.69 11.87 -13.67
CA ASN A 70 11.43 10.93 -12.85
C ASN A 70 12.24 11.68 -11.80
N THR A 71 11.85 11.55 -10.55
CA THR A 71 12.54 12.16 -9.41
C THR A 71 13.36 11.08 -8.71
N GLN A 72 14.65 11.30 -8.63
CA GLN A 72 15.62 10.43 -7.97
C GLN A 72 16.14 11.08 -6.69
N LEU A 73 16.15 10.36 -5.57
CA LEU A 73 16.76 10.81 -4.32
C LEU A 73 18.28 10.95 -4.47
N GLY A 74 18.78 12.04 -3.91
CA GLY A 74 20.18 12.42 -4.01
C GLY A 74 20.42 13.48 -5.08
N SER A 75 21.54 14.15 -4.98
CA SER A 75 21.92 15.25 -5.86
C SER A 75 23.42 15.24 -6.15
N ASP A 76 23.82 15.98 -7.16
CA ASP A 76 25.23 16.17 -7.48
C ASP A 76 25.99 16.76 -6.29
N ARG A 77 27.13 16.16 -5.98
CA ARG A 77 27.89 16.51 -4.79
C ARG A 77 28.44 17.93 -4.86
N LEU A 78 29.16 18.28 -5.94
CA LEU A 78 29.87 19.53 -6.01
C LEU A 78 28.93 20.74 -5.95
N THR A 79 27.86 20.70 -6.72
CA THR A 79 26.84 21.75 -6.72
C THR A 79 26.16 21.85 -5.36
N THR A 80 25.76 20.72 -4.79
CA THR A 80 25.03 20.70 -3.53
C THR A 80 25.88 21.22 -2.38
N GLU A 81 27.14 20.80 -2.26
CA GLU A 81 28.06 21.30 -1.21
C GLU A 81 28.36 22.80 -1.33
N ARG A 82 28.50 23.31 -2.58
CA ARG A 82 28.63 24.75 -2.80
C ARG A 82 27.42 25.54 -2.36
N VAL A 83 26.23 25.06 -2.72
CA VAL A 83 24.99 25.73 -2.36
C VAL A 83 24.74 25.65 -0.85
N ILE A 84 25.01 24.50 -0.20
CA ILE A 84 24.95 24.39 1.26
C ILE A 84 25.86 25.43 1.93
N ALA A 85 27.07 25.64 1.41
CA ALA A 85 28.01 26.58 2.00
C ALA A 85 27.65 28.06 1.77
N THR A 86 26.90 28.37 0.72
CA THR A 86 26.62 29.76 0.29
C THR A 86 25.17 30.20 0.55
N CYS A 87 24.24 29.28 0.71
CA CYS A 87 22.84 29.61 0.96
C CYS A 87 22.62 30.03 2.43
N PRO A 88 22.18 31.28 2.66
CA PRO A 88 22.00 31.81 4.03
C PRO A 88 20.81 31.19 4.77
N ASP A 89 19.94 30.47 4.05
CA ASP A 89 18.75 29.84 4.62
C ASP A 89 19.05 28.48 5.26
N VAL A 90 20.25 27.93 5.06
CA VAL A 90 20.66 26.63 5.60
C VAL A 90 21.13 26.78 7.03
N GLU A 91 20.41 26.16 7.98
CA GLU A 91 20.81 26.08 9.39
C GLU A 91 21.86 24.99 9.61
N MET A 92 21.63 23.81 9.04
CA MET A 92 22.49 22.62 9.14
C MET A 92 22.26 21.69 7.97
N ALA A 93 23.32 21.02 7.53
CA ALA A 93 23.20 20.00 6.48
C ALA A 93 24.16 18.85 6.72
N GLY A 94 23.82 17.67 6.19
CA GLY A 94 24.67 16.50 6.29
C GLY A 94 24.25 15.41 5.30
N ILE A 95 24.97 14.30 5.30
CA ILE A 95 24.83 13.20 4.34
C ILE A 95 24.16 12.02 5.01
N LEU A 96 23.20 11.43 4.32
CA LEU A 96 22.56 10.17 4.67
C LEU A 96 22.82 9.17 3.55
N GLN A 97 23.91 8.43 3.65
CA GLN A 97 24.22 7.40 2.67
C GLN A 97 23.62 6.08 3.11
N ARG A 98 22.65 5.64 2.36
CA ARG A 98 22.06 4.29 2.49
C ARG A 98 22.77 3.36 1.49
N PRO A 99 22.89 2.07 1.82
CA PRO A 99 23.32 1.08 0.83
C PRO A 99 22.43 1.17 -0.42
N ALA A 100 22.99 1.03 -1.61
CA ALA A 100 22.24 1.15 -2.86
C ALA A 100 21.11 0.11 -2.93
N VAL A 101 19.90 0.57 -3.31
CA VAL A 101 18.76 -0.33 -3.56
C VAL A 101 18.99 -1.14 -4.81
N GLY A 102 18.35 -2.30 -4.87
CA GLY A 102 18.38 -3.16 -6.06
C GLY A 102 19.57 -4.10 -6.13
N ILE A 103 20.61 -3.84 -5.34
CA ILE A 103 21.45 -4.91 -4.86
C ILE A 103 20.73 -5.37 -3.61
N GLU A 104 20.05 -6.49 -3.65
CA GLU A 104 19.70 -7.21 -2.44
C GLU A 104 21.02 -7.45 -1.73
N ASN A 105 21.37 -6.50 -0.88
CA ASN A 105 22.56 -6.57 -0.09
C ASN A 105 22.27 -7.61 0.97
N ASP A 106 22.57 -8.84 0.66
CA ASP A 106 22.87 -9.87 1.65
C ASP A 106 24.12 -9.49 2.47
N ARG A 107 24.48 -8.20 2.50
CA ARG A 107 25.50 -7.66 3.39
C ARG A 107 24.96 -7.74 4.79
N GLY A 108 25.26 -8.87 5.44
CA GLY A 108 24.94 -9.06 6.84
C GLY A 108 25.99 -8.42 7.72
N VAL A 109 25.58 -8.23 8.96
CA VAL A 109 26.48 -8.00 10.08
C VAL A 109 26.68 -9.34 10.78
N TRP A 110 27.91 -9.65 11.09
CA TRP A 110 28.28 -10.88 11.75
C TRP A 110 28.69 -10.61 13.20
N VAL A 111 28.25 -11.47 14.08
CA VAL A 111 28.62 -11.49 15.50
C VAL A 111 29.41 -12.74 15.79
N LYS A 112 30.60 -12.60 16.30
CA LYS A 112 31.43 -13.72 16.73
C LYS A 112 30.87 -14.31 18.03
N ARG A 113 30.58 -15.60 18.05
CA ARG A 113 30.13 -16.34 19.25
C ARG A 113 31.26 -17.14 19.88
N ASP A 114 32.05 -17.79 19.02
CA ASP A 114 33.21 -18.55 19.42
C ASP A 114 34.36 -18.36 18.42
N GLU A 115 35.50 -19.02 18.62
CA GLU A 115 36.71 -18.81 17.81
C GLU A 115 36.46 -19.04 16.30
N TYR A 116 35.49 -19.94 15.97
CA TYR A 116 35.15 -20.31 14.59
C TYR A 116 33.65 -20.21 14.29
N ASP A 117 32.84 -19.68 15.22
CA ASP A 117 31.39 -19.59 15.11
C ASP A 117 30.92 -18.12 15.01
N TYR A 118 30.15 -17.84 13.96
CA TYR A 118 29.64 -16.50 13.64
C TYR A 118 28.18 -16.56 13.25
N ASP A 119 27.36 -15.81 13.97
CA ASP A 119 25.95 -15.57 13.61
C ASP A 119 25.83 -14.45 12.59
N LYS A 120 25.13 -14.72 11.50
CA LYS A 120 24.81 -13.72 10.46
C LYS A 120 23.46 -13.06 10.71
N PHE A 121 23.44 -11.76 10.69
CA PHE A 121 22.22 -10.94 10.76
C PHE A 121 22.08 -10.09 9.50
N LEU A 122 20.90 -10.11 8.84
CA LEU A 122 20.64 -9.33 7.63
C LEU A 122 20.37 -7.87 8.00
N LEU A 123 21.40 -7.16 8.44
CA LEU A 123 21.38 -5.76 8.82
C LEU A 123 22.40 -4.98 8.01
N SER A 124 21.98 -3.86 7.42
CA SER A 124 22.90 -2.99 6.67
C SER A 124 23.57 -1.98 7.57
N ILE A 125 24.86 -1.74 7.36
CA ILE A 125 25.59 -0.62 7.96
C ILE A 125 25.32 0.62 7.11
N ASN A 126 24.73 1.65 7.73
CA ASN A 126 24.44 2.93 7.08
C ASN A 126 25.54 3.93 7.42
N GLU A 127 25.95 4.72 6.43
CA GLU A 127 26.93 5.79 6.63
C GLU A 127 26.23 7.13 6.78
N ILE A 128 26.37 7.77 7.92
CA ILE A 128 25.67 9.01 8.25
C ILE A 128 26.68 10.04 8.77
N SER A 129 26.59 11.27 8.27
CA SER A 129 27.43 12.36 8.79
C SER A 129 26.93 12.83 10.17
N LEU A 130 27.82 13.38 10.99
CA LEU A 130 27.46 13.86 12.33
C LEU A 130 26.33 14.89 12.36
N PRO A 131 26.29 15.89 11.46
CA PRO A 131 25.16 16.81 11.42
C PRO A 131 23.82 16.10 11.15
N THR A 132 23.82 15.05 10.34
CA THR A 132 22.60 14.28 10.07
C THR A 132 22.12 13.50 11.28
N LEU A 133 23.01 12.97 12.12
CA LEU A 133 22.63 12.33 13.38
C LEU A 133 21.85 13.30 14.28
N ASP A 134 22.30 14.54 14.33
CA ASP A 134 21.68 15.60 15.12
C ASP A 134 20.33 16.04 14.53
N ILE A 135 20.29 16.33 13.22
CA ILE A 135 19.05 16.69 12.49
C ILE A 135 17.98 15.61 12.67
N MET A 136 18.35 14.33 12.53
CA MET A 136 17.41 13.22 12.63
C MET A 136 17.05 12.85 14.08
N GLY A 137 17.78 13.40 15.07
CA GLY A 137 17.47 13.26 16.48
C GLY A 137 17.82 11.88 17.05
N PHE A 138 19.00 11.36 16.73
CA PHE A 138 19.52 10.16 17.38
C PHE A 138 19.71 10.39 18.87
N LYS A 139 19.15 9.51 19.68
CA LYS A 139 19.23 9.59 21.15
C LYS A 139 19.90 8.34 21.68
N LEU A 140 21.10 8.49 22.21
CA LEU A 140 21.78 7.40 22.89
C LEU A 140 21.04 6.99 24.16
N VAL A 141 20.99 5.70 24.38
CA VAL A 141 20.53 5.06 25.62
C VAL A 141 21.76 4.64 26.46
N GLU A 142 22.82 4.20 25.77
CA GLU A 142 24.05 3.73 26.37
C GLU A 142 25.24 4.08 25.44
N GLY A 143 26.41 4.33 26.03
CA GLY A 143 27.64 4.61 25.29
C GLY A 143 27.92 6.11 25.09
N ASP A 144 28.84 6.42 24.15
CA ASP A 144 29.32 7.77 23.86
C ASP A 144 29.37 8.05 22.36
N LEU A 145 28.56 9.04 21.93
CA LEU A 145 28.46 9.41 20.50
C LEU A 145 29.76 10.04 19.98
N THR A 146 30.56 10.65 20.82
CA THR A 146 31.83 11.28 20.39
C THR A 146 32.82 10.27 19.84
N GLN A 147 32.74 9.03 20.27
CA GLN A 147 33.59 7.94 19.81
C GLN A 147 33.26 7.43 18.38
N ILE A 148 32.13 7.82 17.80
CA ILE A 148 31.78 7.43 16.42
C ILE A 148 32.72 8.05 15.39
N ASP A 149 33.47 9.09 15.78
CA ASP A 149 34.48 9.74 14.92
C ASP A 149 35.66 8.84 14.57
N ASN A 150 35.94 7.83 15.38
CA ASN A 150 37.01 6.91 15.14
C ASN A 150 36.63 5.94 14.01
N PRO A 151 37.51 5.73 13.01
CA PRO A 151 37.26 4.76 11.97
C PRO A 151 37.00 3.36 12.53
N GLY A 152 35.96 2.69 12.03
CA GLY A 152 35.61 1.36 12.51
C GLY A 152 34.65 1.32 13.69
N ASN A 153 34.29 2.46 14.28
CA ASN A 153 33.26 2.49 15.32
C ASN A 153 31.85 2.60 14.74
N VAL A 154 30.89 1.95 15.43
CA VAL A 154 29.48 1.96 15.05
C VAL A 154 28.59 2.20 16.28
N ILE A 155 27.41 2.76 16.01
CA ILE A 155 26.29 2.74 16.97
C ILE A 155 25.18 1.87 16.43
N ILE A 156 24.44 1.21 17.31
CA ILE A 156 23.37 0.29 16.94
C ILE A 156 22.06 0.65 17.64
N SER A 157 20.92 0.26 17.05
CA SER A 157 19.62 0.47 17.69
C SER A 157 19.39 -0.52 18.83
N GLN A 158 18.55 -0.17 19.80
CA GLN A 158 18.18 -1.08 20.90
C GLN A 158 17.60 -2.40 20.40
N SER A 159 16.78 -2.37 19.36
CA SER A 159 16.22 -3.59 18.77
C SER A 159 17.29 -4.46 18.12
N ALA A 160 18.28 -3.86 17.48
CA ALA A 160 19.42 -4.58 16.89
C ALA A 160 20.32 -5.17 17.98
N ALA A 161 20.63 -4.42 19.03
CA ALA A 161 21.38 -4.92 20.18
C ALA A 161 20.73 -6.16 20.80
N LYS A 162 19.41 -6.07 21.05
CA LYS A 162 18.62 -7.19 21.57
C LYS A 162 18.56 -8.40 20.63
N LEU A 163 18.38 -8.14 19.32
CA LEU A 163 18.32 -9.18 18.29
C LEU A 163 19.64 -9.95 18.19
N MET A 164 20.75 -9.22 18.21
CA MET A 164 22.09 -9.78 18.08
C MET A 164 22.67 -10.28 19.40
N GLY A 165 22.08 -9.89 20.53
CA GLY A 165 22.59 -10.23 21.88
C GLY A 165 23.98 -9.60 22.15
N VAL A 166 24.18 -8.34 21.75
CA VAL A 166 25.43 -7.59 21.88
C VAL A 166 25.22 -6.28 22.62
N GLY A 167 26.29 -5.74 23.22
CA GLY A 167 26.29 -4.49 23.96
C GLY A 167 27.41 -3.53 23.53
N VAL A 168 27.53 -2.42 24.25
CA VAL A 168 28.64 -1.48 24.08
C VAL A 168 29.97 -2.17 24.44
N GLY A 169 30.97 -2.04 23.56
CA GLY A 169 32.28 -2.70 23.68
C GLY A 169 32.42 -3.98 22.88
N ASP A 170 31.31 -4.58 22.41
CA ASP A 170 31.36 -5.74 21.52
C ASP A 170 31.75 -5.35 20.10
N VAL A 171 32.18 -6.33 19.29
CA VAL A 171 32.64 -6.15 17.92
C VAL A 171 31.71 -6.82 16.92
N LEU A 172 31.28 -6.05 15.94
CA LEU A 172 30.58 -6.53 14.75
C LEU A 172 31.57 -6.70 13.59
N PHE A 173 31.27 -7.60 12.70
CA PHE A 173 32.03 -7.81 11.48
C PHE A 173 31.16 -7.52 10.27
N ASN A 174 31.70 -6.87 9.26
CA ASN A 174 30.96 -6.56 8.04
C ASN A 174 31.07 -7.72 7.03
N ASP A 175 30.00 -7.96 6.28
CA ASP A 175 29.87 -9.00 5.25
C ASP A 175 30.54 -8.61 3.91
N GLU A 176 31.49 -7.68 3.89
CA GLU A 176 32.25 -7.44 2.67
C GLU A 176 33.03 -8.69 2.24
N GLN A 177 33.27 -9.62 3.20
CA GLN A 177 33.84 -10.94 2.94
C GLN A 177 33.37 -11.90 4.02
N ASN A 178 32.90 -13.09 3.62
CA ASN A 178 32.42 -14.11 4.54
C ASN A 178 33.53 -14.51 5.56
N PRO A 179 33.36 -14.24 6.87
CA PRO A 179 34.41 -14.55 7.85
C PRO A 179 34.68 -16.02 8.05
N SER A 180 33.75 -16.91 7.64
CA SER A 180 33.95 -18.37 7.65
C SER A 180 34.88 -18.85 6.53
N LYS A 181 35.16 -18.04 5.49
CA LYS A 181 36.09 -18.36 4.41
C LYS A 181 37.36 -17.53 4.58
N ARG A 182 38.38 -18.11 5.13
CA ARG A 182 39.64 -17.57 5.66
C ARG A 182 40.55 -16.72 4.75
N SER A 183 40.06 -16.07 3.71
CA SER A 183 40.98 -15.51 2.72
C SER A 183 41.24 -13.99 2.82
N LYS A 184 40.51 -13.19 3.62
CA LYS A 184 40.83 -11.75 3.82
C LYS A 184 40.34 -11.20 5.17
N PRO A 185 41.01 -10.18 5.74
CA PRO A 185 40.63 -9.59 7.00
C PRO A 185 39.26 -8.91 6.88
N VAL A 186 38.31 -9.37 7.68
CA VAL A 186 37.01 -8.77 7.88
C VAL A 186 37.22 -7.51 8.72
N THR A 187 36.71 -6.37 8.27
CA THR A 187 36.86 -5.11 9.01
C THR A 187 36.01 -5.18 10.27
N PRO A 188 36.61 -5.18 11.46
CA PRO A 188 35.88 -5.16 12.72
C PRO A 188 35.28 -3.77 12.93
N HIS A 189 34.09 -3.74 13.54
CA HIS A 189 33.38 -2.53 13.93
C HIS A 189 33.07 -2.59 15.43
N ASN A 190 33.63 -1.71 16.21
CA ASN A 190 33.41 -1.64 17.66
C ASN A 190 32.08 -0.92 17.93
N ILE A 191 31.24 -1.52 18.77
CA ILE A 191 29.98 -0.90 19.22
C ILE A 191 30.32 0.12 20.30
N VAL A 192 30.18 1.41 20.01
CA VAL A 192 30.48 2.50 20.94
C VAL A 192 29.22 3.13 21.53
N GLY A 193 28.04 2.77 21.04
CA GLY A 193 26.80 3.27 21.60
C GLY A 193 25.57 2.53 21.09
N ILE A 194 24.54 2.56 21.92
CA ILE A 194 23.21 2.02 21.61
C ILE A 194 22.22 3.19 21.62
N TYR A 195 21.51 3.37 20.49
CA TYR A 195 20.51 4.42 20.39
C TYR A 195 19.08 3.88 20.43
N LYS A 196 18.15 4.72 20.86
CA LYS A 196 16.72 4.40 20.91
C LYS A 196 16.17 4.21 19.52
N ASP A 197 15.42 3.15 19.29
CA ASP A 197 14.75 2.90 17.99
C ASP A 197 13.86 4.09 17.58
N PHE A 198 13.86 4.38 16.30
CA PHE A 198 12.94 5.36 15.72
C PHE A 198 11.53 4.81 15.67
N ALA A 199 10.56 5.73 15.64
CA ALA A 199 9.16 5.36 15.46
C ALA A 199 8.97 4.58 14.14
N PRO A 200 8.03 3.62 14.08
CA PRO A 200 7.84 2.78 12.90
C PRO A 200 7.39 3.56 11.65
N ASN A 201 6.81 4.74 11.84
CA ASN A 201 6.37 5.63 10.77
C ASN A 201 7.41 6.72 10.41
N THR A 202 8.68 6.32 10.28
CA THR A 202 9.74 7.21 9.81
C THR A 202 10.62 6.53 8.76
N ILE A 203 11.31 7.34 7.95
CA ILE A 203 12.32 6.86 7.02
C ILE A 203 13.53 6.23 7.73
N MET A 204 13.69 6.50 9.03
CA MET A 204 14.83 6.04 9.83
C MET A 204 14.59 4.66 10.49
N ARG A 205 13.37 4.11 10.42
CA ARG A 205 12.97 2.89 11.14
C ARG A 205 13.85 1.66 10.85
N ASN A 206 14.31 1.52 9.59
CA ASN A 206 15.12 0.39 9.13
C ASN A 206 16.63 0.61 9.31
N ILE A 207 17.03 1.77 9.76
CA ILE A 207 18.44 2.05 10.09
C ILE A 207 18.71 1.41 11.45
N LYS A 208 19.54 0.38 11.48
CA LYS A 208 19.81 -0.42 12.67
C LYS A 208 21.27 -0.37 13.12
N VAL A 209 22.17 -0.21 12.17
CA VAL A 209 23.61 -0.07 12.40
C VAL A 209 24.11 1.16 11.65
N VAL A 210 24.81 2.03 12.33
CA VAL A 210 25.29 3.31 11.78
C VAL A 210 26.78 3.47 12.05
N ARG A 211 27.52 3.85 11.00
CA ARG A 211 28.87 4.35 11.11
C ARG A 211 28.95 5.79 10.59
N LYS A 212 29.97 6.53 11.00
CA LYS A 212 30.22 7.86 10.46
C LYS A 212 30.51 7.76 8.95
N TYR A 213 29.89 8.66 8.19
CA TYR A 213 30.25 8.84 6.78
C TYR A 213 31.69 9.28 6.66
N VAL A 214 32.47 8.52 5.89
CA VAL A 214 33.86 8.85 5.59
C VAL A 214 33.96 9.24 4.14
N ASP A 215 34.45 10.43 3.89
CA ASP A 215 34.69 10.90 2.54
C ASP A 215 35.85 10.12 1.90
N ASP A 216 35.60 9.51 0.74
CA ASP A 216 36.67 8.89 -0.05
C ASP A 216 37.06 9.83 -1.21
N PRO A 217 38.19 10.54 -1.09
CA PRO A 217 38.60 11.46 -2.13
C PRO A 217 38.79 10.80 -3.50
N ARG A 218 38.97 9.47 -3.56
CA ARG A 218 39.07 8.71 -4.80
C ARG A 218 37.73 8.52 -5.51
N LYS A 219 36.61 8.73 -4.79
CA LYS A 219 35.24 8.69 -5.33
C LYS A 219 34.76 10.05 -5.82
N VAL A 220 35.61 11.06 -5.86
CA VAL A 220 35.30 12.35 -6.46
C VAL A 220 35.33 12.19 -7.98
N TYR A 221 34.18 12.03 -8.56
CA TYR A 221 34.01 12.04 -10.02
C TYR A 221 33.77 13.47 -10.46
N PRO A 222 34.62 14.02 -11.32
CA PRO A 222 34.51 15.41 -11.81
C PRO A 222 33.46 15.57 -12.91
N THR A 223 32.58 14.59 -13.07
CA THR A 223 31.58 14.60 -14.14
C THR A 223 30.16 14.61 -13.57
N ALA A 224 29.20 15.11 -14.36
CA ALA A 224 27.75 15.07 -14.07
C ALA A 224 27.19 13.67 -13.75
N GLN A 225 28.00 12.64 -13.89
CA GLN A 225 27.70 11.25 -13.57
C GLN A 225 28.29 10.81 -12.23
N GLY A 226 28.78 11.74 -11.41
CA GLY A 226 29.30 11.45 -10.07
C GLY A 226 28.23 10.81 -9.19
N PRO A 227 28.64 10.16 -8.08
CA PRO A 227 27.68 9.54 -7.18
C PRO A 227 26.75 10.61 -6.65
N THR A 228 25.46 10.38 -6.82
CA THR A 228 24.43 11.17 -6.17
C THR A 228 24.44 10.85 -4.69
N LEU A 229 24.71 11.86 -3.87
CA LEU A 229 24.63 11.75 -2.41
C LEU A 229 23.27 12.27 -1.94
N LEU A 230 22.69 11.61 -0.97
CA LEU A 230 21.48 12.09 -0.33
C LEU A 230 21.87 13.05 0.79
N TYR A 231 21.57 14.33 0.58
CA TYR A 231 21.74 15.34 1.62
C TYR A 231 20.46 15.54 2.38
N VAL A 232 20.61 15.70 3.70
CA VAL A 232 19.59 16.14 4.62
C VAL A 232 19.93 17.58 4.99
N VAL A 233 19.01 18.49 4.71
CA VAL A 233 19.23 19.92 4.92
C VAL A 233 18.12 20.47 5.81
N LYS A 234 18.51 21.10 6.91
CA LYS A 234 17.60 21.81 7.80
C LYS A 234 17.69 23.30 7.53
N LEU A 235 16.56 23.93 7.31
CA LEU A 235 16.45 25.37 7.06
C LEU A 235 16.11 26.12 8.35
N TYR A 236 16.51 27.41 8.41
CA TYR A 236 16.08 28.31 9.48
C TYR A 236 14.55 28.51 9.52
N GLU A 237 13.99 28.92 10.64
CA GLU A 237 12.54 29.01 10.89
C GLU A 237 11.91 29.91 9.91
N ASN A 238 12.10 30.77 9.30
CA ASN A 238 11.35 31.63 8.37
C ASN A 238 11.84 31.48 6.93
N SER A 239 12.63 30.46 6.66
CA SER A 239 13.19 30.20 5.34
C SER A 239 12.30 29.27 4.52
N THR A 240 12.34 29.43 3.21
CA THR A 240 11.59 28.62 2.25
C THR A 240 12.54 27.81 1.34
N PRO A 241 12.09 26.65 0.84
CA PRO A 241 12.94 25.80 0.01
C PRO A 241 13.24 26.39 -1.38
N GLU A 242 12.49 27.39 -1.82
CA GLU A 242 12.55 27.96 -3.17
C GLU A 242 13.93 28.57 -3.45
N ARG A 243 14.48 29.31 -2.47
CA ARG A 243 15.79 29.95 -2.63
C ARG A 243 16.92 28.94 -2.80
N PHE A 244 16.95 27.89 -1.95
CA PHE A 244 17.92 26.81 -2.10
C PHE A 244 17.77 26.12 -3.45
N THR A 245 16.57 25.83 -3.86
CA THR A 245 16.24 25.19 -5.14
C THR A 245 16.69 26.03 -6.31
N GLN A 246 16.45 27.35 -6.27
CA GLN A 246 16.86 28.27 -7.34
C GLN A 246 18.39 28.33 -7.40
N MET A 247 19.07 28.58 -6.27
CA MET A 247 20.54 28.66 -6.23
C MET A 247 21.18 27.36 -6.76
N TRP A 248 20.62 26.20 -6.43
CA TRP A 248 21.13 24.92 -6.92
C TRP A 248 20.93 24.78 -8.43
N ASN A 249 19.77 25.14 -8.94
CA ASN A 249 19.50 25.06 -10.37
C ASN A 249 20.39 26.01 -11.17
N ASP A 250 20.59 27.22 -10.69
CA ASP A 250 21.43 28.22 -11.34
C ASP A 250 22.91 27.77 -11.35
N ASP A 251 23.42 27.29 -10.21
CA ASP A 251 24.81 26.79 -10.12
C ASP A 251 25.03 25.52 -10.95
N TYR A 252 24.06 24.62 -10.99
CA TYR A 252 24.12 23.41 -11.81
C TYR A 252 24.12 23.73 -13.30
N GLN A 253 23.29 24.66 -13.77
CA GLN A 253 23.23 25.05 -15.15
C GLN A 253 24.55 25.76 -15.55
N ALA A 254 25.05 26.67 -14.71
CA ALA A 254 26.34 27.35 -14.96
C ALA A 254 27.48 26.34 -15.02
N TRP A 255 27.49 25.32 -14.15
CA TRP A 255 28.48 24.25 -14.23
C TRP A 255 28.33 23.42 -15.51
N LEU A 256 27.10 23.12 -15.93
CA LEU A 256 26.85 22.34 -17.15
C LEU A 256 27.33 23.06 -18.42
N GLU A 257 27.08 24.37 -18.51
CA GLU A 257 27.54 25.20 -19.64
C GLU A 257 29.06 25.25 -19.74
N ASN A 258 29.78 25.27 -18.62
CA ASN A 258 31.23 25.30 -18.55
C ASN A 258 31.89 23.91 -18.64
N SER A 259 31.07 22.85 -18.59
CA SER A 259 31.58 21.48 -18.64
C SER A 259 31.63 20.96 -20.08
N ASN A 260 32.71 20.24 -20.41
CA ASN A 260 32.81 19.52 -21.68
C ASN A 260 31.89 18.27 -21.72
N VAL A 261 30.69 18.38 -21.24
CA VAL A 261 29.66 17.32 -21.40
C VAL A 261 29.32 17.29 -22.87
N GLY A 262 29.63 16.19 -23.55
CA GLY A 262 29.42 16.09 -25.01
C GLY A 262 27.97 16.38 -25.38
N SER A 263 27.75 17.06 -26.48
CA SER A 263 26.47 17.59 -26.96
C SER A 263 25.29 16.64 -26.92
N GLN A 264 25.52 15.35 -26.93
CA GLN A 264 24.48 14.32 -26.92
C GLN A 264 23.83 13.99 -25.54
N ASN A 265 24.53 14.35 -24.45
CA ASN A 265 23.96 14.20 -23.11
C ASN A 265 23.54 15.56 -22.53
N PHE A 266 23.84 16.65 -23.24
CA PHE A 266 23.59 18.00 -22.73
C PHE A 266 22.11 18.22 -22.44
N ASP A 267 21.21 17.86 -23.36
CA ASP A 267 19.76 18.01 -23.20
C ASP A 267 19.22 17.23 -22.00
N TYR A 268 19.69 16.00 -21.79
CA TYR A 268 19.29 15.19 -20.64
C TYR A 268 19.69 15.82 -19.30
N PHE A 269 20.92 16.31 -19.22
CA PHE A 269 21.40 17.00 -18.02
C PHE A 269 20.80 18.40 -17.89
N GLN A 270 20.52 19.08 -18.98
CA GLN A 270 19.87 20.39 -19.00
C GLN A 270 18.46 20.36 -18.41
N SER A 271 17.75 19.25 -18.57
CA SER A 271 16.43 19.06 -17.96
C SER A 271 16.44 18.79 -16.45
N THR A 272 17.65 18.56 -15.87
CA THR A 272 17.78 18.28 -14.44
C THR A 272 17.40 19.48 -13.61
N ARG A 273 16.53 19.28 -12.65
CA ARG A 273 16.10 20.29 -11.66
C ARG A 273 16.16 19.70 -10.27
N MET A 274 16.51 20.52 -9.31
CA MET A 274 16.45 20.16 -7.90
C MET A 274 15.00 20.05 -7.48
N GLU A 275 14.67 18.94 -6.84
CA GLU A 275 13.46 18.77 -6.04
C GLU A 275 13.83 18.71 -4.57
N PHE A 276 13.49 19.76 -3.86
CA PHE A 276 13.80 19.89 -2.45
C PHE A 276 12.53 19.61 -1.65
N THR A 277 12.43 18.40 -1.08
CA THR A 277 11.19 17.89 -0.51
C THR A 277 11.31 17.75 0.99
N SER A 278 10.33 18.30 1.73
CA SER A 278 10.31 18.15 3.19
C SER A 278 10.13 16.68 3.60
N LEU A 279 10.65 16.32 4.78
CA LEU A 279 10.46 14.98 5.33
C LEU A 279 8.98 14.60 5.48
N ARG A 280 8.10 15.57 5.72
CA ARG A 280 6.65 15.34 5.84
C ARG A 280 5.99 15.01 4.51
N GLU A 281 6.43 15.64 3.41
CA GLU A 281 5.86 15.42 2.09
C GLU A 281 6.45 14.21 1.36
N MET A 282 7.65 13.80 1.73
CA MET A 282 8.39 12.73 1.07
C MET A 282 7.58 11.43 0.94
N TYR A 283 6.80 11.10 1.96
CA TYR A 283 6.01 9.86 2.00
C TYR A 283 4.98 9.78 0.86
N TYR A 284 4.48 10.92 0.41
CA TYR A 284 3.46 11.02 -0.64
C TYR A 284 4.00 11.37 -2.02
N LYS A 285 5.27 11.77 -2.13
CA LYS A 285 5.86 12.08 -3.43
C LYS A 285 6.40 10.83 -4.12
N LYS A 286 6.14 10.72 -5.44
CA LYS A 286 6.77 9.71 -6.29
C LYS A 286 8.25 10.07 -6.47
N MET A 287 9.12 9.54 -5.63
CA MET A 287 10.57 9.62 -5.83
C MET A 287 11.06 8.26 -6.34
N GLY A 288 11.71 8.23 -7.49
CA GLY A 288 12.39 7.03 -7.98
C GLY A 288 13.42 6.55 -6.96
N PHE A 289 13.48 5.27 -6.68
CA PHE A 289 14.47 4.66 -5.77
C PHE A 289 14.41 5.05 -4.28
N THR A 290 13.26 4.94 -3.64
CA THR A 290 13.23 4.78 -2.19
C THR A 290 13.40 3.30 -1.86
N GLN A 291 14.39 2.98 -1.05
CA GLN A 291 14.83 1.61 -0.73
C GLN A 291 13.79 0.79 0.01
N ASP A 292 12.91 1.42 0.77
CA ASP A 292 12.03 0.71 1.69
C ASP A 292 10.64 0.43 1.10
N GLY A 293 10.41 0.72 -0.18
CA GLY A 293 9.16 0.39 -0.87
C GLY A 293 7.89 1.03 -0.28
N GLU A 294 7.98 1.63 0.90
CA GLU A 294 6.84 2.21 1.57
C GLU A 294 6.56 3.61 1.05
N ARG A 295 5.60 3.65 0.20
CA ARG A 295 5.00 4.88 -0.30
C ARG A 295 3.52 4.82 -0.05
N SER A 296 2.97 5.91 0.38
CA SER A 296 1.54 6.09 0.33
C SER A 296 1.20 7.09 -0.78
N ASN A 297 0.01 6.96 -1.29
CA ASN A 297 -0.59 7.98 -2.12
C ASN A 297 -1.53 8.79 -1.24
N ILE A 298 -1.36 10.10 -1.19
CA ILE A 298 -2.22 11.00 -0.40
C ILE A 298 -3.71 10.75 -0.69
N LEU A 299 -4.00 10.36 -1.91
CA LEU A 299 -5.33 10.08 -2.34
C LEU A 299 -5.82 8.73 -1.78
N LEU A 300 -4.94 7.72 -1.63
CA LEU A 300 -5.27 6.48 -0.93
C LEU A 300 -5.63 6.78 0.53
N THR A 301 -4.82 7.56 1.22
CA THR A 301 -5.10 7.98 2.60
C THR A 301 -6.45 8.73 2.70
N ARG A 302 -6.77 9.61 1.72
CA ARG A 302 -8.08 10.28 1.65
C ARG A 302 -9.23 9.29 1.42
N ILE A 303 -9.04 8.29 0.57
CA ILE A 303 -10.03 7.22 0.36
C ILE A 303 -10.26 6.44 1.65
N LEU A 304 -9.22 6.06 2.37
CA LEU A 304 -9.33 5.37 3.65
C LEU A 304 -10.13 6.20 4.67
N ILE A 305 -9.90 7.52 4.74
CA ILE A 305 -10.70 8.42 5.59
C ILE A 305 -12.18 8.40 5.20
N VAL A 306 -12.48 8.53 3.91
CA VAL A 306 -13.86 8.48 3.42
C VAL A 306 -14.52 7.14 3.75
N LEU A 307 -13.81 6.02 3.53
CA LEU A 307 -14.30 4.68 3.85
C LEU A 307 -14.55 4.51 5.35
N ALA A 308 -13.66 5.01 6.21
CA ALA A 308 -13.85 5.00 7.65
C ALA A 308 -15.12 5.75 8.06
N LEU A 309 -15.32 6.96 7.50
CA LEU A 309 -16.50 7.77 7.75
C LEU A 309 -17.80 7.11 7.23
N LEU A 310 -17.75 6.43 6.09
CA LEU A 310 -18.89 5.70 5.55
C LEU A 310 -19.29 4.53 6.45
N ILE A 311 -18.33 3.70 6.90
CA ILE A 311 -18.60 2.55 7.76
C ILE A 311 -19.20 3.00 9.09
N ILE A 312 -18.60 3.99 9.73
CA ILE A 312 -19.11 4.47 11.01
C ILE A 312 -20.50 5.13 10.84
N SER A 313 -20.74 5.81 9.72
CA SER A 313 -22.05 6.39 9.40
C SER A 313 -23.12 5.31 9.22
N ILE A 314 -22.82 4.23 8.48
CA ILE A 314 -23.73 3.08 8.32
C ILE A 314 -24.10 2.51 9.70
N ALA A 315 -23.08 2.33 10.56
CA ALA A 315 -23.31 1.78 11.90
C ALA A 315 -24.24 2.67 12.76
N PHE A 316 -24.03 3.97 12.74
CA PHE A 316 -24.87 4.91 13.49
C PHE A 316 -26.24 5.11 12.87
N ILE A 317 -26.38 5.08 11.55
CA ILE A 317 -27.68 5.03 10.87
C ILE A 317 -28.44 3.74 11.29
N ASN A 318 -27.75 2.61 11.37
CA ASN A 318 -28.33 1.37 11.86
C ASN A 318 -28.80 1.49 13.32
N TYR A 319 -27.95 2.05 14.18
CA TYR A 319 -28.31 2.34 15.56
C TYR A 319 -29.52 3.27 15.65
N PHE A 320 -29.56 4.33 14.88
CA PHE A 320 -30.68 5.27 14.80
C PHE A 320 -31.97 4.57 14.34
N ASN A 321 -31.92 3.80 13.26
CA ASN A 321 -33.04 3.06 12.73
C ASN A 321 -33.62 2.10 13.77
N PHE A 322 -32.75 1.39 14.49
CA PHE A 322 -33.12 0.51 15.57
C PHE A 322 -33.77 1.27 16.73
N PHE A 323 -33.18 2.39 17.15
CA PHE A 323 -33.75 3.23 18.20
C PHE A 323 -35.15 3.74 17.83
N MET A 324 -35.33 4.22 16.59
CA MET A 324 -36.63 4.65 16.05
C MET A 324 -37.64 3.53 15.95
N ALA A 325 -37.19 2.31 15.67
CA ALA A 325 -38.03 1.13 15.61
C ALA A 325 -38.59 0.76 17.01
N MET A 326 -37.81 1.01 18.08
CA MET A 326 -38.20 0.77 19.46
C MET A 326 -39.18 1.80 20.04
N ILE A 327 -39.44 2.92 19.37
CA ILE A 327 -40.26 4.03 19.88
C ILE A 327 -41.65 3.59 20.37
N PRO A 328 -42.46 2.79 19.64
CA PRO A 328 -43.78 2.44 20.06
C PRO A 328 -43.81 1.75 21.43
N ILE A 329 -42.83 0.92 21.69
CA ILE A 329 -42.70 0.17 22.95
C ILE A 329 -42.23 1.10 24.07
N ARG A 330 -41.26 1.94 23.79
CA ARG A 330 -40.70 2.92 24.75
C ARG A 330 -41.69 4.03 25.10
N LEU A 331 -42.60 4.36 24.21
CA LEU A 331 -43.57 5.41 24.40
C LEU A 331 -44.50 5.11 25.61
N ARG A 332 -44.90 3.85 25.80
CA ARG A 332 -45.71 3.44 26.97
C ARG A 332 -44.95 3.66 28.28
N ALA A 333 -43.70 3.21 28.35
CA ALA A 333 -42.82 3.38 29.51
C ALA A 333 -42.52 4.86 29.82
N VAL A 334 -42.23 5.66 28.78
CA VAL A 334 -41.96 7.10 28.90
C VAL A 334 -43.20 7.87 29.37
N ASN A 335 -44.39 7.55 28.84
CA ASN A 335 -45.63 8.20 29.24
C ASN A 335 -46.05 7.83 30.68
N ILE A 336 -45.88 6.59 31.08
CA ILE A 336 -46.07 6.17 32.49
C ILE A 336 -45.12 6.99 33.40
N SER A 337 -43.80 7.08 33.02
CA SER A 337 -42.85 7.87 33.82
C SER A 337 -43.24 9.35 33.93
N LYS A 338 -43.81 9.95 32.85
CA LYS A 338 -44.32 11.33 32.89
C LYS A 338 -45.50 11.49 33.84
N VAL A 339 -46.42 10.53 33.86
CA VAL A 339 -47.55 10.51 34.80
C VAL A 339 -47.08 10.47 36.27
N PHE A 340 -45.97 9.77 36.52
CA PHE A 340 -45.29 9.74 37.83
C PHE A 340 -44.34 10.93 38.05
N GLY A 341 -44.41 12.00 37.27
CA GLY A 341 -43.71 13.25 37.49
C GLY A 341 -42.32 13.39 36.88
N ALA A 342 -41.87 12.45 36.02
CA ALA A 342 -40.59 12.58 35.34
C ALA A 342 -40.62 13.75 34.33
N THR A 343 -39.60 14.64 34.37
CA THR A 343 -39.47 15.75 33.42
C THR A 343 -38.99 15.28 32.07
N LYS A 344 -39.36 16.00 30.98
CA LYS A 344 -38.87 15.72 29.63
C LYS A 344 -37.35 15.73 29.55
N ALA A 345 -36.69 16.65 30.23
CA ALA A 345 -35.23 16.77 30.29
C ALA A 345 -34.56 15.53 30.92
N GLN A 346 -35.14 15.04 32.03
CA GLN A 346 -34.62 13.85 32.69
C GLN A 346 -34.75 12.60 31.82
N LEU A 347 -35.88 12.43 31.13
CA LEU A 347 -36.11 11.32 30.22
C LEU A 347 -35.14 11.36 29.01
N ARG A 348 -34.94 12.54 28.42
CA ARG A 348 -33.95 12.73 27.33
C ARG A 348 -32.55 12.41 27.79
N ARG A 349 -32.10 12.91 28.93
CA ARG A 349 -30.79 12.61 29.49
C ARG A 349 -30.58 11.12 29.72
N ASN A 350 -31.56 10.41 30.19
CA ASN A 350 -31.49 8.97 30.41
C ASN A 350 -31.34 8.21 29.05
N MET A 351 -32.04 8.65 28.02
CA MET A 351 -31.91 8.07 26.66
C MET A 351 -30.56 8.37 26.02
N LEU A 352 -30.06 9.58 26.17
CA LEU A 352 -28.71 9.93 25.72
C LEU A 352 -27.65 9.10 26.46
N PHE A 353 -27.77 8.95 27.77
CA PHE A 353 -26.86 8.09 28.54
C PHE A 353 -26.88 6.64 28.07
N GLU A 354 -28.04 6.08 27.78
CA GLU A 354 -28.21 4.73 27.24
C GLU A 354 -27.47 4.57 25.90
N SER A 355 -27.60 5.54 25.00
CA SER A 355 -26.91 5.55 23.70
C SER A 355 -25.41 5.59 23.87
N VAL A 356 -24.90 6.48 24.69
CA VAL A 356 -23.45 6.61 24.94
C VAL A 356 -22.91 5.33 25.57
N ALA A 357 -23.63 4.77 26.57
CA ALA A 357 -23.23 3.53 27.23
C ALA A 357 -23.17 2.35 26.26
N MET A 358 -24.17 2.22 25.34
CA MET A 358 -24.20 1.17 24.34
C MET A 358 -23.03 1.31 23.36
N SER A 359 -22.77 2.53 22.89
CA SER A 359 -21.68 2.79 21.95
C SER A 359 -20.30 2.55 22.57
N LEU A 360 -20.08 2.99 23.82
CA LEU A 360 -18.83 2.73 24.53
C LEU A 360 -18.64 1.25 24.87
N LEU A 361 -19.72 0.51 25.21
CA LEU A 361 -19.65 -0.92 25.39
C LEU A 361 -19.22 -1.62 24.09
N SER A 362 -19.82 -1.24 22.96
CA SER A 362 -19.46 -1.82 21.66
C SER A 362 -18.02 -1.46 21.24
N PHE A 363 -17.58 -0.23 21.53
CA PHE A 363 -16.20 0.19 21.30
C PHE A 363 -15.21 -0.59 22.19
N GLY A 364 -15.51 -0.76 23.48
CA GLY A 364 -14.69 -1.58 24.36
C GLY A 364 -14.58 -3.03 23.92
N LEU A 365 -15.68 -3.62 23.42
CA LEU A 365 -15.67 -4.96 22.82
C LEU A 365 -14.82 -5.01 21.54
N ALA A 366 -14.86 -3.98 20.70
CA ALA A 366 -14.03 -3.89 19.51
C ALA A 366 -12.53 -3.86 19.86
N LEU A 367 -12.14 -3.07 20.87
CA LEU A 367 -10.76 -3.04 21.36
C LEU A 367 -10.34 -4.40 21.97
N TYR A 368 -11.23 -5.04 22.73
CA TYR A 368 -10.96 -6.37 23.28
C TYR A 368 -10.75 -7.40 22.16
N MET A 369 -11.60 -7.40 21.13
CA MET A 369 -11.43 -8.28 19.97
C MET A 369 -10.13 -7.97 19.21
N MET A 370 -9.72 -6.70 19.15
CA MET A 370 -8.48 -6.30 18.46
C MET A 370 -7.25 -6.94 19.10
N ILE A 371 -7.21 -7.13 20.44
CA ILE A 371 -6.11 -7.82 21.11
C ILE A 371 -5.90 -9.23 20.56
N ALA A 372 -6.97 -9.94 20.23
CA ALA A 372 -6.88 -11.27 19.64
C ALA A 372 -6.57 -11.26 18.13
N LEU A 373 -7.00 -10.23 17.41
CA LEU A 373 -6.92 -10.16 15.94
C LEU A 373 -5.63 -9.50 15.44
N GLN A 374 -4.97 -8.64 16.23
CA GLN A 374 -3.80 -7.86 15.81
C GLN A 374 -2.63 -8.70 15.28
N GLU A 375 -2.50 -9.96 15.75
CA GLU A 375 -1.42 -10.86 15.36
C GLU A 375 -1.72 -11.65 14.08
N LEU A 376 -2.92 -11.52 13.51
CA LEU A 376 -3.27 -12.25 12.29
C LEU A 376 -2.33 -11.86 11.14
N PRO A 377 -1.83 -12.85 10.37
CA PRO A 377 -0.90 -12.61 9.25
C PRO A 377 -1.44 -11.62 8.22
N ILE A 378 -2.75 -11.59 8.01
CA ILE A 378 -3.41 -10.70 7.06
C ILE A 378 -3.13 -9.22 7.38
N PHE A 379 -3.13 -8.82 8.65
CA PHE A 379 -2.83 -7.43 9.02
C PHE A 379 -1.36 -7.09 8.82
N LYS A 380 -0.45 -8.01 9.20
CA LYS A 380 0.98 -7.81 8.99
C LYS A 380 1.38 -7.75 7.51
N GLN A 381 0.62 -8.44 6.66
CA GLN A 381 0.88 -8.46 5.22
C GLN A 381 0.39 -7.19 4.50
N TYR A 382 -0.70 -6.57 4.97
CA TYR A 382 -1.39 -5.50 4.25
C TYR A 382 -1.37 -4.14 4.93
N LEU A 383 -0.95 -4.05 6.19
CA LEU A 383 -0.84 -2.80 6.93
C LEU A 383 0.60 -2.49 7.28
N SER A 384 0.96 -1.22 7.12
CA SER A 384 2.27 -0.71 7.54
C SER A 384 2.27 -0.29 9.02
N CYS A 385 1.09 -0.06 9.60
CA CYS A 385 0.96 0.37 10.99
C CYS A 385 0.92 -0.81 11.96
N SER A 386 1.34 -0.56 13.20
CA SER A 386 1.06 -1.45 14.34
C SER A 386 -0.41 -1.31 14.75
N LEU A 387 -1.09 -2.44 14.98
CA LEU A 387 -2.43 -2.46 15.53
C LEU A 387 -2.45 -2.66 17.05
N ALA A 388 -1.29 -2.75 17.68
CA ALA A 388 -1.19 -2.88 19.13
C ALA A 388 -1.83 -1.67 19.84
N LEU A 389 -2.61 -1.93 20.86
CA LEU A 389 -3.34 -0.88 21.57
C LEU A 389 -2.38 0.09 22.27
N SER A 390 -1.22 -0.41 22.74
CA SER A 390 -0.16 0.39 23.36
C SER A 390 0.37 1.49 22.43
N ASP A 391 0.50 1.17 21.15
CA ASP A 391 1.09 2.07 20.16
C ASP A 391 0.08 3.10 19.63
N ASN A 392 -1.21 2.86 19.88
CA ASN A 392 -2.33 3.64 19.33
C ASN A 392 -3.20 4.34 20.38
N LEU A 393 -2.69 4.58 21.60
CA LEU A 393 -3.48 5.17 22.69
C LEU A 393 -4.13 6.51 22.32
N GLU A 394 -3.42 7.36 21.60
CA GLU A 394 -3.96 8.65 21.15
C GLU A 394 -5.10 8.46 20.11
N THR A 395 -4.94 7.53 19.16
CA THR A 395 -5.99 7.17 18.19
C THR A 395 -7.22 6.64 18.93
N ILE A 396 -7.04 5.78 19.91
CA ILE A 396 -8.11 5.23 20.74
C ILE A 396 -8.84 6.35 21.47
N GLY A 397 -8.10 7.29 22.06
CA GLY A 397 -8.68 8.48 22.73
C GLY A 397 -9.54 9.31 21.79
N TRP A 398 -9.04 9.63 20.59
CA TRP A 398 -9.81 10.38 19.59
C TRP A 398 -11.05 9.61 19.11
N ILE A 399 -10.94 8.30 18.86
CA ILE A 399 -12.09 7.46 18.48
C ILE A 399 -13.12 7.41 19.62
N ALA A 400 -12.71 7.33 20.88
CA ALA A 400 -13.63 7.35 22.02
C ALA A 400 -14.41 8.66 22.10
N VAL A 401 -13.74 9.81 21.97
CA VAL A 401 -14.38 11.12 21.94
C VAL A 401 -15.36 11.23 20.76
N PHE A 402 -14.94 10.81 19.59
CA PHE A 402 -15.77 10.80 18.39
C PHE A 402 -16.99 9.87 18.55
N THR A 403 -16.82 8.70 19.16
CA THR A 403 -17.90 7.75 19.46
C THR A 403 -18.97 8.39 20.36
N VAL A 404 -18.56 9.06 21.44
CA VAL A 404 -19.48 9.77 22.34
C VAL A 404 -20.22 10.88 21.60
N PHE A 405 -19.50 11.66 20.80
CA PHE A 405 -20.09 12.77 20.02
C PHE A 405 -21.18 12.27 19.05
N ILE A 406 -20.89 11.23 18.25
CA ILE A 406 -21.86 10.71 17.30
C ILE A 406 -23.00 9.96 17.99
N ALA A 407 -22.76 9.25 19.10
CA ALA A 407 -23.80 8.63 19.89
C ALA A 407 -24.83 9.64 20.42
N ILE A 408 -24.35 10.81 20.88
CA ILE A 408 -25.21 11.91 21.29
C ILE A 408 -26.02 12.44 20.11
N ILE A 409 -25.38 12.77 18.97
CA ILE A 409 -26.06 13.29 17.77
C ILE A 409 -27.14 12.33 17.29
N SER A 410 -26.81 11.04 17.16
CA SER A 410 -27.75 10.02 16.69
C SER A 410 -28.97 9.85 17.59
N SER A 411 -28.85 10.21 18.88
CA SER A 411 -29.90 9.97 19.86
C SER A 411 -30.73 11.21 20.16
N ILE A 412 -30.26 12.41 19.84
CA ILE A 412 -30.98 13.67 20.11
C ILE A 412 -32.38 13.67 19.51
N TYR A 413 -32.46 13.38 18.20
CA TYR A 413 -33.78 13.40 17.54
C TYR A 413 -34.72 12.32 18.04
N PRO A 414 -34.36 11.03 18.15
CA PRO A 414 -35.23 10.01 18.74
C PRO A 414 -35.67 10.31 20.16
N ALA A 415 -34.74 10.80 20.99
CA ALA A 415 -35.08 11.17 22.38
C ALA A 415 -36.05 12.36 22.46
N TRP A 416 -35.86 13.38 21.63
CA TRP A 416 -36.77 14.50 21.51
C TRP A 416 -38.15 14.03 21.01
N TYR A 417 -38.15 13.22 19.96
CA TYR A 417 -39.37 12.70 19.34
C TYR A 417 -40.23 11.89 20.33
N VAL A 418 -39.65 10.91 21.04
CA VAL A 418 -40.35 10.10 22.04
C VAL A 418 -40.91 10.95 23.18
N THR A 419 -40.17 11.94 23.65
CA THR A 419 -40.57 12.78 24.77
C THR A 419 -41.53 13.89 24.37
N SER A 420 -41.81 14.13 23.08
CA SER A 420 -42.76 15.18 22.63
C SER A 420 -44.23 14.74 22.70
N PHE A 421 -44.48 13.43 22.75
CA PHE A 421 -45.87 12.90 22.77
C PHE A 421 -46.62 13.21 24.10
N ASN A 422 -47.93 13.50 23.97
CA ASN A 422 -48.79 13.72 25.10
C ASN A 422 -49.12 12.37 25.79
N PRO A 423 -49.04 12.29 27.14
CA PRO A 423 -49.32 11.06 27.88
C PRO A 423 -50.72 10.46 27.61
N ALA A 424 -51.73 11.26 27.35
CA ALA A 424 -53.13 10.80 27.08
C ALA A 424 -53.25 9.94 25.82
N LEU A 425 -52.44 10.19 24.80
CA LEU A 425 -52.41 9.41 23.53
C LEU A 425 -51.70 8.05 23.69
N GLY A 426 -50.74 7.95 24.60
CA GLY A 426 -49.93 6.75 24.82
C GLY A 426 -50.66 5.66 25.64
N VAL A 427 -51.66 6.06 26.48
CA VAL A 427 -52.41 5.13 27.33
C VAL A 427 -53.56 4.46 26.55
N LYS A 428 -54.13 5.11 25.53
CA LYS A 428 -55.24 4.58 24.72
C LYS A 428 -54.86 3.58 23.60
N GLY A 429 -53.62 3.14 23.51
CA GLY A 429 -53.22 2.05 22.58
C GLY A 429 -53.30 2.38 21.08
N GLY A 430 -53.77 3.55 20.66
CA GLY A 430 -54.04 3.92 19.28
C GLY A 430 -52.83 4.51 18.51
N PHE A 431 -51.59 4.08 18.75
CA PHE A 431 -50.43 4.64 18.10
C PHE A 431 -50.16 3.97 16.75
N ALA A 432 -50.81 4.43 15.69
CA ALA A 432 -50.38 4.19 14.32
C ALA A 432 -49.14 5.05 14.07
N GLY A 433 -47.99 4.42 13.90
CA GLY A 433 -46.70 5.05 13.72
C GLY A 433 -46.75 6.23 12.73
N SER A 434 -46.20 7.39 13.11
CA SER A 434 -46.24 8.60 12.28
C SER A 434 -45.66 8.34 10.91
N HIS A 435 -46.36 8.74 9.83
CA HIS A 435 -45.93 8.67 8.45
C HIS A 435 -44.56 9.34 8.22
N LYS A 436 -44.22 10.38 9.00
CA LYS A 436 -42.93 11.08 8.95
C LYS A 436 -41.77 10.20 9.45
N GLY A 437 -41.96 9.47 10.54
CA GLY A 437 -40.93 8.56 11.07
C GLY A 437 -40.65 7.35 10.17
N ARG A 438 -41.66 6.85 9.45
CA ARG A 438 -41.52 5.78 8.48
C ARG A 438 -40.72 6.26 7.25
N ARG A 439 -40.99 7.44 6.72
CA ARG A 439 -40.28 8.02 5.57
C ARG A 439 -38.81 8.21 5.90
N LEU A 440 -38.49 8.77 7.05
CA LEU A 440 -37.10 8.98 7.49
C LEU A 440 -36.31 7.66 7.54
N ARG A 441 -36.89 6.60 8.12
CA ARG A 441 -36.26 5.27 8.16
C ARG A 441 -35.98 4.72 6.77
N ILE A 442 -36.93 4.83 5.83
CA ILE A 442 -36.77 4.37 4.44
C ILE A 442 -35.62 5.11 3.76
N VAL A 443 -35.54 6.42 3.94
CA VAL A 443 -34.43 7.22 3.39
C VAL A 443 -33.08 6.78 3.97
N LEU A 444 -33.00 6.58 5.29
CA LEU A 444 -31.76 6.17 5.95
C LEU A 444 -31.31 4.76 5.52
N VAL A 445 -32.25 3.82 5.38
CA VAL A 445 -31.98 2.49 4.81
C VAL A 445 -31.53 2.61 3.34
N GLY A 446 -32.16 3.51 2.59
CA GLY A 446 -31.75 3.81 1.22
C GLY A 446 -30.29 4.29 1.14
N VAL A 447 -29.91 5.22 2.00
CA VAL A 447 -28.50 5.70 2.06
C VAL A 447 -27.55 4.54 2.37
N GLN A 448 -27.89 3.65 3.30
CA GLN A 448 -27.07 2.47 3.61
C GLN A 448 -26.93 1.54 2.40
N PHE A 449 -28.01 1.30 1.65
CA PHE A 449 -27.95 0.50 0.43
C PHE A 449 -27.11 1.16 -0.66
N VAL A 450 -27.24 2.48 -0.87
CA VAL A 450 -26.41 3.20 -1.83
C VAL A 450 -24.92 3.01 -1.50
N ILE A 451 -24.53 3.23 -0.25
CA ILE A 451 -23.15 3.06 0.20
C ILE A 451 -22.69 1.59 -0.01
N SER A 452 -23.49 0.62 0.44
CA SER A 452 -23.14 -0.80 0.32
C SER A 452 -23.01 -1.26 -1.13
N ILE A 453 -23.93 -0.84 -2.01
CA ILE A 453 -23.89 -1.17 -3.44
C ILE A 453 -22.65 -0.54 -4.09
N THR A 454 -22.35 0.72 -3.79
CA THR A 454 -21.15 1.42 -4.30
C THR A 454 -19.87 0.69 -3.89
N LEU A 455 -19.76 0.27 -2.62
CA LEU A 455 -18.61 -0.48 -2.12
C LEU A 455 -18.48 -1.86 -2.78
N ILE A 456 -19.59 -2.55 -3.04
CA ILE A 456 -19.56 -3.85 -3.72
C ILE A 456 -19.12 -3.70 -5.18
N ILE A 457 -19.64 -2.68 -5.90
CA ILE A 457 -19.20 -2.39 -7.29
C ILE A 457 -17.70 -2.11 -7.30
N PHE A 458 -17.21 -1.29 -6.38
CA PHE A 458 -15.78 -1.01 -6.23
C PHE A 458 -14.96 -2.28 -5.95
N THR A 459 -15.47 -3.14 -5.08
CA THR A 459 -14.81 -4.43 -4.76
C THR A 459 -14.72 -5.34 -5.98
N VAL A 460 -15.84 -5.48 -6.73
CA VAL A 460 -15.84 -6.29 -7.96
C VAL A 460 -14.86 -5.72 -8.98
N SER A 461 -14.83 -4.40 -9.17
CA SER A 461 -13.88 -3.75 -10.07
C SER A 461 -12.43 -4.00 -9.63
N SER A 462 -12.12 -3.87 -8.34
CA SER A 462 -10.77 -4.12 -7.80
C SER A 462 -10.32 -5.57 -7.99
N TRP A 463 -11.23 -6.54 -7.84
CA TRP A 463 -10.92 -7.95 -8.12
C TRP A 463 -10.69 -8.23 -9.59
N VAL A 464 -11.46 -7.59 -10.47
CA VAL A 464 -11.28 -7.73 -11.92
C VAL A 464 -9.94 -7.15 -12.36
N ASP A 465 -9.55 -6.00 -11.83
CA ASP A 465 -8.24 -5.42 -12.08
C ASP A 465 -7.12 -6.35 -11.59
N TYR A 466 -7.23 -6.88 -10.37
CA TYR A 466 -6.27 -7.83 -9.84
C TYR A 466 -6.17 -9.11 -10.67
N ILE A 467 -7.32 -9.71 -11.04
CA ILE A 467 -7.36 -10.92 -11.87
C ILE A 467 -6.72 -10.63 -13.24
N LYS A 468 -7.05 -9.50 -13.86
CA LYS A 468 -6.50 -9.12 -15.16
C LYS A 468 -4.97 -9.01 -15.13
N ILE A 469 -4.41 -8.44 -14.06
CA ILE A 469 -2.96 -8.36 -13.87
C ILE A 469 -2.36 -9.75 -13.70
N ASN A 470 -2.97 -10.61 -12.90
CA ASN A 470 -2.43 -11.95 -12.62
C ASN A 470 -2.66 -12.97 -13.75
N THR A 471 -3.69 -12.77 -14.58
CA THR A 471 -3.95 -13.62 -15.74
C THR A 471 -3.39 -13.04 -17.02
N PHE A 472 -2.65 -11.92 -16.93
CA PHE A 472 -1.98 -11.35 -18.07
C PHE A 472 -0.97 -12.38 -18.60
N GLU A 473 -1.12 -12.77 -19.86
CA GLU A 473 -0.16 -13.62 -20.54
C GLU A 473 1.11 -12.80 -20.83
N TYR A 474 2.03 -12.85 -19.89
CA TYR A 474 3.38 -12.37 -20.17
C TYR A 474 3.97 -13.22 -21.27
N LYS A 475 4.49 -12.58 -22.30
CA LYS A 475 5.20 -13.31 -23.38
C LYS A 475 6.48 -13.98 -22.88
N VAL A 476 6.89 -13.69 -21.64
CA VAL A 476 7.99 -14.40 -20.96
C VAL A 476 7.44 -15.66 -20.32
N PRO A 477 8.08 -16.82 -20.44
CA PRO A 477 7.67 -18.05 -19.78
C PRO A 477 7.77 -17.88 -18.27
N VAL A 478 6.62 -17.70 -17.62
CA VAL A 478 6.53 -17.46 -16.17
C VAL A 478 6.74 -18.74 -15.38
N GLU A 479 6.25 -19.86 -15.92
CA GLU A 479 6.35 -21.16 -15.27
C GLU A 479 7.78 -21.70 -15.38
N ASN A 480 8.28 -22.24 -14.27
CA ASN A 480 9.63 -22.82 -14.17
C ASN A 480 10.78 -21.87 -14.56
N THR A 481 10.56 -20.57 -14.58
CA THR A 481 11.61 -19.59 -14.85
C THR A 481 11.99 -18.84 -13.59
N ILE A 482 13.27 -18.79 -13.33
CA ILE A 482 13.88 -18.08 -12.20
C ILE A 482 14.74 -16.94 -12.69
N THR A 483 14.96 -15.97 -11.83
CA THR A 483 15.85 -14.84 -12.08
C THR A 483 16.79 -14.62 -10.91
N PHE A 484 18.01 -14.22 -11.20
CA PHE A 484 18.98 -13.80 -10.22
C PHE A 484 19.96 -12.79 -10.81
N ARG A 485 20.62 -12.05 -9.93
CA ARG A 485 21.65 -11.07 -10.33
C ARG A 485 22.92 -11.32 -9.54
N PRO A 486 24.04 -11.65 -10.20
CA PRO A 486 25.32 -11.76 -9.53
C PRO A 486 25.72 -10.43 -8.87
N ASN A 487 26.38 -10.48 -7.75
CA ASN A 487 26.87 -9.26 -7.09
C ASN A 487 27.97 -8.60 -7.93
N HIS A 488 28.06 -7.25 -7.90
CA HIS A 488 29.15 -6.50 -8.54
C HIS A 488 30.54 -6.97 -8.08
N ALA A 489 30.68 -7.32 -6.80
CA ALA A 489 31.92 -7.87 -6.27
C ALA A 489 32.29 -9.22 -6.89
N TRP A 490 31.30 -10.04 -7.28
CA TRP A 490 31.52 -11.34 -7.92
C TRP A 490 32.14 -11.19 -9.29
N ILE A 491 31.73 -10.16 -10.03
CA ILE A 491 32.19 -9.93 -11.39
C ILE A 491 33.55 -9.21 -11.41
N GLY A 492 33.94 -8.47 -10.35
CA GLY A 492 35.18 -7.71 -10.28
C GLY A 492 35.02 -6.22 -10.59
N LYS A 493 36.09 -5.46 -10.53
CA LYS A 493 36.06 -4.00 -10.79
C LYS A 493 35.84 -3.70 -12.27
N VAL A 494 35.16 -2.60 -12.57
CA VAL A 494 34.93 -2.13 -13.93
C VAL A 494 36.30 -1.91 -14.64
N GLY A 495 36.51 -2.58 -15.79
CA GLY A 495 37.74 -2.46 -16.58
C GLY A 495 38.70 -3.65 -16.49
N GLU A 496 38.47 -4.63 -15.61
CA GLU A 496 39.28 -5.83 -15.55
C GLU A 496 38.88 -6.85 -16.63
N SER A 497 39.84 -7.43 -17.33
CA SER A 497 39.63 -8.49 -18.32
C SER A 497 38.98 -9.74 -17.68
N THR A 498 39.33 -10.04 -16.44
CA THR A 498 38.79 -11.14 -15.64
C THR A 498 37.27 -11.06 -15.40
N LYS A 499 36.68 -9.86 -15.47
CA LYS A 499 35.23 -9.67 -15.33
C LYS A 499 34.47 -10.38 -16.44
N ARG A 500 34.89 -10.18 -17.68
CA ARG A 500 34.25 -10.77 -18.85
C ARG A 500 34.43 -12.28 -18.89
N GLU A 501 35.59 -12.75 -18.52
CA GLU A 501 35.89 -14.20 -18.47
C GLU A 501 35.02 -14.91 -17.44
N ARG A 502 34.92 -14.40 -16.18
CA ARG A 502 34.07 -15.00 -15.13
C ARG A 502 32.60 -15.05 -15.53
N PHE A 503 32.14 -14.04 -16.22
CA PHE A 503 30.76 -14.00 -16.69
C PHE A 503 30.47 -15.12 -17.69
N TYR A 504 31.34 -15.30 -18.68
CA TYR A 504 31.17 -16.36 -19.68
C TYR A 504 31.37 -17.76 -19.07
N ILE A 505 32.30 -17.93 -18.13
CA ILE A 505 32.45 -19.18 -17.38
C ILE A 505 31.16 -19.52 -16.61
N LEU A 506 30.55 -18.54 -15.94
CA LEU A 506 29.27 -18.76 -15.25
C LEU A 506 28.17 -19.17 -16.23
N LEU A 507 28.06 -18.47 -17.36
CA LEU A 507 27.06 -18.78 -18.37
C LEU A 507 27.23 -20.21 -18.90
N GLU A 508 28.48 -20.61 -19.21
CA GLU A 508 28.82 -21.95 -19.70
C GLU A 508 28.55 -23.03 -18.66
N GLU A 509 28.92 -22.81 -17.40
CA GLU A 509 28.66 -23.77 -16.31
C GLU A 509 27.15 -23.95 -16.04
N LEU A 510 26.37 -22.85 -16.12
CA LEU A 510 24.93 -22.92 -16.02
C LEU A 510 24.31 -23.70 -17.19
N GLN A 511 24.80 -23.46 -18.43
CA GLN A 511 24.33 -24.17 -19.64
C GLN A 511 24.65 -25.67 -19.63
N ARG A 512 25.73 -26.06 -18.99
CA ARG A 512 26.10 -27.45 -18.82
C ARG A 512 25.28 -28.20 -17.78
N ASN A 513 24.57 -27.50 -16.93
CA ASN A 513 23.79 -28.10 -15.86
C ASN A 513 22.46 -28.64 -16.40
N SER A 514 22.27 -29.97 -16.25
CA SER A 514 21.07 -30.66 -16.76
C SER A 514 19.75 -30.24 -16.09
N ARG A 515 19.79 -29.52 -14.97
CA ARG A 515 18.60 -28.96 -14.31
C ARG A 515 18.09 -27.65 -14.92
N PHE A 516 18.92 -27.00 -15.75
CA PHE A 516 18.61 -25.77 -16.45
C PHE A 516 18.46 -26.05 -17.94
N THR A 517 17.28 -25.76 -18.49
CA THR A 517 16.95 -26.10 -19.89
C THR A 517 17.30 -25.01 -20.87
N ASP A 518 17.24 -23.77 -20.45
CA ASP A 518 17.59 -22.61 -21.30
C ASP A 518 17.99 -21.43 -20.43
N ILE A 519 18.90 -20.58 -20.92
CA ILE A 519 19.45 -19.47 -20.17
C ILE A 519 19.61 -18.26 -21.07
N THR A 520 19.16 -17.11 -20.59
CA THR A 520 19.42 -15.82 -21.21
C THR A 520 19.71 -14.76 -20.15
N PHE A 521 20.02 -13.56 -20.56
CA PHE A 521 20.16 -12.43 -19.64
C PHE A 521 19.78 -11.09 -20.29
N ALA A 522 19.53 -10.11 -19.42
CA ALA A 522 19.35 -8.71 -19.79
C ALA A 522 20.21 -7.82 -18.87
N ASP A 523 20.74 -6.70 -19.36
CA ASP A 523 21.54 -5.78 -18.53
C ASP A 523 20.72 -5.06 -17.46
N ASP A 524 19.43 -4.82 -17.72
CA ASP A 524 18.46 -4.28 -16.78
C ASP A 524 17.40 -5.32 -16.41
N ASP A 525 16.62 -5.04 -15.38
CA ASP A 525 15.46 -5.87 -15.06
C ASP A 525 14.53 -5.91 -16.28
N LEU A 526 14.33 -7.10 -16.80
CA LEU A 526 13.63 -7.36 -18.06
C LEU A 526 12.24 -6.74 -18.14
N LEU A 527 11.59 -6.70 -17.00
CA LEU A 527 10.22 -6.20 -16.87
C LEU A 527 10.18 -4.67 -16.69
N TRP A 528 11.34 -4.03 -16.41
CA TRP A 528 11.46 -2.60 -16.10
C TRP A 528 12.43 -1.85 -17.00
N GLY A 529 13.21 -2.58 -17.79
CA GLY A 529 14.16 -1.96 -18.70
C GLY A 529 13.46 -0.95 -19.59
N GLN A 530 13.96 0.28 -19.60
CA GLN A 530 13.50 1.34 -20.49
C GLN A 530 14.71 2.01 -21.11
N THR A 531 14.61 2.36 -22.37
CA THR A 531 15.56 3.22 -23.05
C THR A 531 14.81 4.37 -23.69
N SER A 532 15.51 5.44 -24.04
CA SER A 532 14.89 6.59 -24.67
C SER A 532 15.60 6.94 -25.98
N PHE A 533 14.81 7.51 -26.91
CA PHE A 533 15.26 7.94 -28.22
C PHE A 533 14.80 9.37 -28.50
N LYS A 534 15.66 10.14 -29.14
CA LYS A 534 15.29 11.46 -29.66
C LYS A 534 15.00 11.33 -31.17
N PHE A 535 13.79 11.67 -31.56
CA PHE A 535 13.37 11.65 -32.96
C PHE A 535 13.26 13.07 -33.52
N GLU A 536 13.59 13.25 -34.80
CA GLU A 536 13.44 14.54 -35.49
C GLU A 536 11.98 15.01 -35.44
N GLY A 537 11.78 16.30 -35.14
CA GLY A 537 10.45 16.91 -35.04
C GLY A 537 9.75 16.71 -33.69
N ARG A 538 10.43 16.13 -32.70
CA ARG A 538 9.94 16.06 -31.31
C ARG A 538 10.94 16.71 -30.37
N ASP A 539 10.45 17.59 -29.49
CA ASP A 539 11.29 18.28 -28.50
C ASP A 539 11.64 17.38 -27.32
N GLU A 540 10.89 16.31 -27.14
CA GLU A 540 11.00 15.42 -25.98
C GLU A 540 11.50 14.03 -26.37
N ASP A 541 12.27 13.39 -25.48
CA ASP A 541 12.70 12.01 -25.61
C ASP A 541 11.54 11.02 -25.54
N VAL A 542 11.51 10.06 -26.46
CA VAL A 542 10.51 8.98 -26.46
C VAL A 542 11.05 7.78 -25.67
N TRP A 543 10.39 7.45 -24.58
CA TRP A 543 10.70 6.29 -23.79
C TRP A 543 10.06 5.04 -24.36
N VAL A 544 10.85 3.98 -24.47
CA VAL A 544 10.42 2.69 -24.99
C VAL A 544 10.76 1.60 -23.98
N GLY A 545 9.93 0.57 -23.91
CA GLY A 545 10.21 -0.61 -23.11
C GLY A 545 11.30 -1.47 -23.75
N GLY A 546 12.00 -2.25 -22.95
CA GLY A 546 13.09 -3.10 -23.41
C GLY A 546 14.46 -2.56 -23.00
N GLY A 547 15.47 -2.86 -23.78
CA GLY A 547 16.85 -2.46 -23.47
C GLY A 547 17.87 -3.51 -23.96
N PRO A 548 19.04 -3.56 -23.32
CA PRO A 548 20.08 -4.51 -23.70
C PRO A 548 19.73 -5.94 -23.30
N VAL A 549 19.74 -6.84 -24.25
CA VAL A 549 19.43 -8.27 -24.07
C VAL A 549 20.48 -9.16 -24.72
N TYR A 550 20.58 -10.41 -24.30
CA TYR A 550 21.43 -11.40 -24.95
C TYR A 550 20.84 -11.85 -26.30
N TYR A 551 21.68 -12.32 -27.19
CA TYR A 551 21.25 -12.62 -28.56
C TYR A 551 20.11 -13.67 -28.65
N ASN A 552 20.04 -14.63 -27.72
CA ASN A 552 19.00 -15.67 -27.68
C ASN A 552 17.74 -15.27 -26.92
N PHE A 553 17.63 -14.00 -26.50
CA PHE A 553 16.52 -13.54 -25.67
C PHE A 553 15.15 -13.78 -26.28
N LEU A 554 14.94 -13.45 -27.54
CA LEU A 554 13.65 -13.63 -28.22
C LEU A 554 13.28 -15.11 -28.39
N ASP A 555 14.25 -15.97 -28.63
CA ASP A 555 14.05 -17.43 -28.69
C ASP A 555 13.68 -17.96 -27.29
N PHE A 556 14.35 -17.47 -26.23
CA PHE A 556 14.06 -17.82 -24.85
C PHE A 556 12.62 -17.45 -24.46
N VAL A 557 12.15 -16.25 -24.82
CA VAL A 557 10.77 -15.82 -24.51
C VAL A 557 9.74 -16.35 -25.51
N GLY A 558 10.16 -16.92 -26.62
CA GLY A 558 9.27 -17.48 -27.63
C GLY A 558 8.57 -16.44 -28.49
N VAL A 559 9.17 -15.26 -28.69
CA VAL A 559 8.62 -14.19 -29.50
C VAL A 559 9.16 -14.27 -30.94
N PRO A 560 8.32 -14.55 -31.94
CA PRO A 560 8.78 -14.67 -33.32
C PRO A 560 9.11 -13.29 -33.93
N ILE A 561 10.08 -13.28 -34.84
CA ILE A 561 10.36 -12.12 -35.68
C ILE A 561 9.26 -12.02 -36.74
N ALA A 562 8.67 -10.85 -36.87
CA ALA A 562 7.63 -10.57 -37.86
C ALA A 562 8.24 -10.17 -39.22
N GLU A 563 9.33 -9.40 -39.20
CA GLU A 563 10.07 -8.96 -40.38
C GLU A 563 11.59 -8.92 -40.09
N GLY A 564 12.41 -9.25 -41.07
CA GLY A 564 13.86 -9.23 -40.92
C GLY A 564 14.43 -10.50 -40.26
N ARG A 565 15.38 -10.37 -39.35
CA ARG A 565 16.04 -11.49 -38.67
C ARG A 565 16.17 -11.25 -37.16
N ASN A 566 16.35 -12.35 -36.43
CA ASN A 566 16.73 -12.31 -35.01
C ASN A 566 18.22 -11.94 -34.83
N PHE A 567 18.59 -11.62 -33.61
CA PHE A 567 19.99 -11.51 -33.21
C PHE A 567 20.71 -12.86 -33.38
N SER A 568 22.01 -12.80 -33.55
CA SER A 568 22.88 -13.96 -33.60
C SER A 568 24.08 -13.76 -32.67
N GLU A 569 24.80 -14.80 -32.35
CA GLU A 569 26.02 -14.70 -31.55
C GLU A 569 27.05 -13.75 -32.20
N ALA A 570 27.10 -13.71 -33.52
CA ALA A 570 27.95 -12.78 -34.26
C ALA A 570 27.62 -11.30 -34.00
N THR A 571 26.38 -10.98 -33.65
CA THR A 571 25.93 -9.64 -33.29
C THR A 571 26.69 -9.08 -32.08
N LEU A 572 27.12 -9.94 -31.14
CA LEU A 572 27.82 -9.52 -29.93
C LEU A 572 29.23 -8.94 -30.22
N ALA A 573 29.81 -9.29 -31.33
CA ALA A 573 31.12 -8.78 -31.79
C ALA A 573 31.02 -7.62 -32.80
N GLY A 574 29.78 -7.28 -33.22
CA GLY A 574 29.48 -6.34 -34.31
C GLY A 574 29.27 -4.89 -33.87
N ARG A 575 28.68 -4.09 -34.77
CA ARG A 575 28.40 -2.66 -34.58
C ARG A 575 27.19 -2.35 -33.70
N GLY A 576 26.54 -3.34 -33.11
CA GLY A 576 25.29 -3.21 -32.41
C GLY A 576 24.08 -3.36 -33.36
N GLU A 577 23.03 -3.98 -32.86
CA GLU A 577 21.80 -4.25 -33.61
C GLU A 577 20.60 -4.01 -32.73
N TRP A 578 19.52 -3.50 -33.37
CA TRP A 578 18.25 -3.25 -32.73
C TRP A 578 17.16 -4.15 -33.32
N ILE A 579 16.24 -4.61 -32.47
CA ILE A 579 14.96 -5.16 -32.87
C ILE A 579 13.89 -4.30 -32.22
N ILE A 580 12.91 -3.84 -33.02
CA ILE A 580 11.87 -2.91 -32.57
C ILE A 580 10.47 -3.47 -32.72
N SER A 581 9.50 -2.91 -32.01
CA SER A 581 8.08 -3.28 -32.17
C SER A 581 7.46 -2.65 -33.41
N ARG A 582 6.41 -3.28 -33.92
CA ARG A 582 5.65 -2.81 -35.07
C ARG A 582 5.01 -1.43 -34.86
N SER A 583 4.52 -1.14 -33.66
CA SER A 583 4.00 0.18 -33.31
C SER A 583 5.08 1.25 -33.35
N MET A 584 6.30 0.95 -32.90
CA MET A 584 7.44 1.85 -32.98
C MET A 584 7.86 2.11 -34.43
N GLN A 585 7.89 1.04 -35.25
CA GLN A 585 8.15 1.14 -36.69
C GLN A 585 7.21 2.13 -37.37
N ARG A 586 5.88 1.96 -37.13
CA ARG A 586 4.85 2.78 -37.81
C ARG A 586 4.85 4.23 -37.33
N GLU A 587 4.96 4.46 -36.03
CA GLU A 587 4.89 5.79 -35.46
C GLU A 587 6.07 6.68 -35.84
N PHE A 588 7.27 6.10 -35.93
CA PHE A 588 8.49 6.83 -36.24
C PHE A 588 9.04 6.57 -37.65
N ASN A 589 8.25 5.90 -38.49
CA ASN A 589 8.58 5.58 -39.88
C ASN A 589 9.99 4.93 -40.06
N LEU A 590 10.29 3.96 -39.21
CA LEU A 590 11.57 3.26 -39.15
C LEU A 590 11.55 2.02 -40.05
N ASN A 591 12.68 1.72 -40.71
CA ASN A 591 12.82 0.55 -41.59
C ASN A 591 14.01 -0.32 -41.15
N ILE A 592 13.99 -1.58 -41.56
CA ILE A 592 15.15 -2.48 -41.45
C ILE A 592 16.31 -1.87 -42.24
N GLY A 593 17.47 -1.76 -41.59
CA GLY A 593 18.65 -1.13 -42.14
C GLY A 593 18.91 0.29 -41.63
N ASP A 594 17.91 0.95 -41.04
CA ASP A 594 18.10 2.28 -40.44
C ASP A 594 18.98 2.20 -39.21
N VAL A 595 19.75 3.26 -38.98
CA VAL A 595 20.59 3.38 -37.79
C VAL A 595 19.82 4.06 -36.69
N LEU A 596 19.59 3.32 -35.60
CA LEU A 596 18.91 3.83 -34.40
C LEU A 596 19.95 4.10 -33.30
N LYS A 597 19.82 5.23 -32.62
CA LYS A 597 20.70 5.64 -31.54
C LYS A 597 19.88 6.09 -30.33
N ASP A 598 20.12 5.45 -29.19
CA ASP A 598 19.46 5.83 -27.97
C ASP A 598 20.15 7.04 -27.29
N THR A 599 19.47 7.64 -26.34
CA THR A 599 19.97 8.77 -25.56
C THR A 599 21.20 8.39 -24.70
N PHE A 600 21.39 7.10 -24.42
CA PHE A 600 22.52 6.55 -23.69
C PHE A 600 23.72 6.15 -24.58
N ARG A 601 23.73 6.62 -25.84
CA ARG A 601 24.81 6.41 -26.84
C ARG A 601 24.93 5.00 -27.40
N LYS A 602 23.97 4.12 -27.20
CA LYS A 602 23.93 2.84 -27.91
C LYS A 602 23.49 3.11 -29.34
N SER A 603 24.33 2.81 -30.31
CA SER A 603 24.03 2.97 -31.74
C SER A 603 24.09 1.62 -32.44
N GLY A 604 23.13 1.34 -33.28
CA GLY A 604 23.05 0.09 -34.00
C GLY A 604 22.06 0.14 -35.17
N VAL A 605 22.08 -0.89 -36.00
CA VAL A 605 21.20 -1.02 -37.16
C VAL A 605 19.97 -1.81 -36.76
N ILE A 606 18.78 -1.39 -37.21
CA ILE A 606 17.54 -2.15 -37.08
C ILE A 606 17.62 -3.39 -37.97
N VAL A 607 17.61 -4.58 -37.38
CA VAL A 607 17.74 -5.86 -38.09
C VAL A 607 16.46 -6.68 -38.10
N GLY A 608 15.53 -6.38 -37.21
CA GLY A 608 14.26 -7.11 -37.10
C GLY A 608 13.14 -6.30 -36.47
N ILE A 609 11.92 -6.74 -36.78
CA ILE A 609 10.69 -6.16 -36.24
C ILE A 609 9.90 -7.30 -35.59
N ILE A 610 9.38 -7.06 -34.40
CA ILE A 610 8.48 -7.96 -33.66
C ILE A 610 7.07 -7.37 -33.62
N ASP A 611 6.08 -8.22 -33.52
CA ASP A 611 4.72 -7.75 -33.24
C ASP A 611 4.63 -7.11 -31.85
N ASP A 612 3.66 -6.22 -31.68
CA ASP A 612 3.52 -5.50 -30.43
C ASP A 612 3.29 -6.48 -29.28
N MET A 613 4.10 -6.34 -28.25
CA MET A 613 3.98 -7.12 -27.03
C MET A 613 3.92 -6.19 -25.83
N GLN A 614 3.18 -6.60 -24.82
CA GLN A 614 3.12 -5.87 -23.58
C GLN A 614 4.05 -6.54 -22.56
N LEU A 615 5.05 -5.80 -22.10
CA LEU A 615 6.00 -6.27 -21.09
C LEU A 615 5.48 -6.08 -19.65
N GLN A 616 4.58 -5.12 -19.44
CA GLN A 616 4.02 -4.78 -18.14
C GLN A 616 2.49 -4.85 -18.18
N SER A 617 1.89 -5.43 -17.17
CA SER A 617 0.42 -5.56 -17.08
C SER A 617 -0.28 -4.24 -16.78
N ASP A 618 0.40 -3.30 -16.14
CA ASP A 618 -0.17 -2.06 -15.61
C ASP A 618 0.01 -0.84 -16.51
N LYS A 619 0.93 -0.91 -17.48
CA LYS A 619 1.14 0.17 -18.46
C LYS A 619 1.26 -0.42 -19.86
N PRO A 620 0.44 0.04 -20.81
CA PRO A 620 0.75 -0.24 -22.20
C PRO A 620 2.12 0.41 -22.51
N THR A 621 3.13 -0.41 -22.80
CA THR A 621 4.37 0.05 -23.42
C THR A 621 4.15 -0.04 -24.94
N PRO A 622 3.70 1.06 -25.59
CA PRO A 622 3.34 1.00 -26.99
C PRO A 622 4.56 0.72 -27.89
N TYR A 623 5.76 1.06 -27.39
CA TYR A 623 6.99 0.91 -28.14
C TYR A 623 7.97 0.04 -27.38
N ILE A 624 8.64 -0.87 -28.11
CA ILE A 624 9.68 -1.76 -27.58
C ILE A 624 10.90 -1.65 -28.50
N ALA A 625 12.09 -1.56 -27.87
CA ALA A 625 13.35 -1.63 -28.55
C ALA A 625 14.33 -2.52 -27.77
N LEU A 626 14.80 -3.57 -28.38
CA LEU A 626 15.79 -4.50 -27.83
C LEU A 626 17.13 -4.30 -28.50
N TYR A 627 18.21 -4.27 -27.74
CA TYR A 627 19.57 -4.08 -28.20
C TYR A 627 20.43 -5.29 -27.83
N ALA A 628 21.08 -5.91 -28.81
CA ALA A 628 21.94 -7.04 -28.51
C ALA A 628 23.21 -6.61 -27.79
N THR A 629 23.49 -7.24 -26.65
CA THR A 629 24.69 -6.95 -25.84
C THR A 629 25.38 -8.21 -25.35
N GLY A 630 26.73 -8.15 -25.28
CA GLY A 630 27.54 -9.15 -24.61
C GLY A 630 27.89 -8.77 -23.17
N SER A 631 27.00 -8.18 -22.46
CA SER A 631 27.08 -7.66 -21.06
C SER A 631 28.33 -6.80 -20.74
N ARG A 632 28.07 -5.52 -20.47
CA ARG A 632 29.07 -4.59 -19.92
C ARG A 632 28.88 -4.35 -18.42
N ASN A 633 27.65 -4.60 -17.93
CA ASN A 633 27.25 -4.43 -16.53
C ASN A 633 26.95 -5.78 -15.89
N VAL A 634 26.43 -5.78 -14.66
CA VAL A 634 25.98 -6.99 -13.98
C VAL A 634 24.60 -7.35 -14.48
N PRO A 635 24.44 -8.39 -15.30
CA PRO A 635 23.16 -8.72 -15.90
C PRO A 635 22.23 -9.42 -14.93
N HIS A 636 20.93 -9.33 -15.23
CA HIS A 636 19.91 -10.21 -14.69
C HIS A 636 19.85 -11.50 -15.51
N PHE A 637 20.19 -12.62 -14.92
CA PHE A 637 20.02 -13.92 -15.52
C PHE A 637 18.57 -14.37 -15.45
N LEU A 638 18.12 -14.97 -16.52
CA LEU A 638 16.84 -15.65 -16.64
C LEU A 638 17.13 -17.11 -17.00
N VAL A 639 16.66 -18.03 -16.17
CA VAL A 639 16.96 -19.44 -16.30
C VAL A 639 15.67 -20.24 -16.29
N LYS A 640 15.42 -21.00 -17.35
CA LYS A 640 14.37 -22.02 -17.38
C LYS A 640 14.85 -23.27 -16.65
N CYS A 641 14.09 -23.71 -15.68
CA CYS A 641 14.37 -24.91 -14.92
C CYS A 641 13.55 -26.10 -15.43
N VAL A 642 14.04 -27.29 -15.18
CA VAL A 642 13.24 -28.50 -15.39
C VAL A 642 11.99 -28.48 -14.52
N PRO A 643 10.85 -29.04 -14.99
CA PRO A 643 9.62 -29.08 -14.20
C PRO A 643 9.85 -29.76 -12.84
N GLY A 644 9.36 -29.13 -11.76
CA GLY A 644 9.45 -29.66 -10.40
C GLY A 644 10.70 -29.24 -9.61
N LEU A 645 11.65 -28.51 -10.20
CA LEU A 645 12.78 -27.97 -9.45
C LEU A 645 12.28 -26.81 -8.56
N SER A 646 12.51 -26.91 -7.25
CA SER A 646 12.13 -25.81 -6.33
C SER A 646 13.07 -24.62 -6.48
N VAL A 647 12.58 -23.39 -6.16
CA VAL A 647 13.41 -22.19 -6.17
C VAL A 647 14.60 -22.32 -5.20
N ALA A 648 14.39 -22.94 -4.05
CA ALA A 648 15.44 -23.17 -3.05
C ALA A 648 16.53 -24.13 -3.55
N ASP A 649 16.15 -25.19 -4.27
CA ASP A 649 17.11 -26.11 -4.86
C ASP A 649 17.88 -25.47 -6.02
N ALA A 650 17.21 -24.67 -6.83
CA ALA A 650 17.84 -23.89 -7.88
C ALA A 650 18.82 -22.84 -7.31
N GLU A 651 18.44 -22.16 -6.23
CA GLU A 651 19.31 -21.21 -5.51
C GLU A 651 20.56 -21.89 -5.00
N LYS A 652 20.43 -23.05 -4.38
CA LYS A 652 21.57 -23.84 -3.90
C LYS A 652 22.50 -24.23 -5.06
N GLU A 653 21.95 -24.74 -6.13
CA GLU A 653 22.72 -25.17 -7.32
C GLU A 653 23.49 -24.00 -7.96
N ILE A 654 22.82 -22.86 -8.13
CA ILE A 654 23.45 -21.65 -8.68
C ILE A 654 24.56 -21.15 -7.76
N ASN A 655 24.31 -21.12 -6.46
CA ASN A 655 25.33 -20.70 -5.49
C ASN A 655 26.52 -21.69 -5.44
N ASP A 656 26.29 -22.99 -5.55
CA ASP A 656 27.34 -23.98 -5.63
C ASP A 656 28.20 -23.79 -6.89
N ILE A 657 27.61 -23.49 -8.04
CA ILE A 657 28.33 -23.16 -9.27
C ILE A 657 29.12 -21.85 -9.09
N MET A 658 28.49 -20.81 -8.57
CA MET A 658 29.13 -19.50 -8.37
C MET A 658 30.31 -19.58 -7.40
N GLN A 659 30.18 -20.36 -6.32
CA GLN A 659 31.24 -20.57 -5.34
C GLN A 659 32.42 -21.36 -5.91
N ARG A 660 32.19 -22.31 -6.82
CA ARG A 660 33.28 -23.03 -7.51
C ARG A 660 34.10 -22.07 -8.39
N ILE A 661 33.45 -21.10 -9.03
CA ILE A 661 34.13 -20.14 -9.91
C ILE A 661 34.83 -19.04 -9.09
N ASN A 662 34.19 -18.55 -8.05
CA ASN A 662 34.76 -17.54 -7.17
C ASN A 662 34.33 -17.76 -5.70
N PRO A 663 35.18 -18.48 -4.91
CA PRO A 663 34.87 -18.82 -3.53
C PRO A 663 34.70 -17.63 -2.56
N ASP A 664 35.19 -16.45 -2.97
CA ASP A 664 35.29 -15.28 -2.09
C ASP A 664 34.01 -14.39 -2.09
N VAL A 665 32.93 -14.83 -2.74
CA VAL A 665 31.75 -13.98 -2.94
C VAL A 665 30.50 -14.50 -2.29
N ALA A 666 29.72 -13.56 -1.80
CA ALA A 666 28.43 -13.81 -1.16
C ALA A 666 27.45 -14.54 -2.09
N GLU A 667 26.65 -15.42 -1.52
CA GLU A 667 25.56 -16.12 -2.19
C GLU A 667 24.56 -15.14 -2.82
N VAL A 668 23.96 -15.54 -3.92
CA VAL A 668 22.88 -14.79 -4.56
C VAL A 668 21.53 -15.37 -4.18
N LYS A 669 20.53 -14.48 -4.10
CA LYS A 669 19.14 -14.89 -3.97
C LYS A 669 18.53 -15.11 -5.34
N VAL A 670 17.81 -16.20 -5.45
CA VAL A 670 17.08 -16.57 -6.64
C VAL A 670 15.59 -16.38 -6.40
N LYS A 671 14.91 -15.77 -7.36
CA LYS A 671 13.46 -15.57 -7.33
C LYS A 671 12.81 -16.24 -8.52
N SER A 672 11.59 -16.73 -8.36
CA SER A 672 10.80 -17.06 -9.53
C SER A 672 10.32 -15.77 -10.21
N ILE A 673 10.21 -15.76 -11.54
CA ILE A 673 9.61 -14.65 -12.27
C ILE A 673 8.18 -14.40 -11.80
N LYS A 674 7.45 -15.45 -11.45
CA LYS A 674 6.12 -15.34 -10.87
C LYS A 674 6.12 -14.48 -9.59
N THR A 675 7.07 -14.70 -8.68
CA THR A 675 7.20 -13.90 -7.45
C THR A 675 7.52 -12.43 -7.78
N ALA A 676 8.36 -12.19 -8.78
CA ALA A 676 8.68 -10.82 -9.22
C ALA A 676 7.44 -10.10 -9.79
N ILE A 677 6.62 -10.82 -10.56
CA ILE A 677 5.34 -10.32 -11.10
C ILE A 677 4.31 -10.11 -9.98
N ASP A 678 4.21 -11.03 -9.01
CA ASP A 678 3.28 -10.93 -7.88
C ASP A 678 3.54 -9.68 -7.02
N VAL A 679 4.77 -9.20 -6.95
CA VAL A 679 5.11 -7.93 -6.27
C VAL A 679 4.41 -6.75 -6.95
N TRP A 680 4.21 -6.78 -8.26
CA TRP A 680 3.55 -5.71 -9.02
C TRP A 680 2.05 -5.70 -8.81
N GLY A 681 1.43 -6.89 -8.80
CA GLY A 681 0.01 -7.03 -8.47
C GLY A 681 -0.30 -6.85 -6.99
N SER A 682 0.71 -6.67 -6.14
CA SER A 682 0.52 -6.59 -4.68
C SER A 682 -0.38 -5.43 -4.27
N TYR A 683 -0.22 -4.26 -4.89
CA TYR A 683 -1.06 -3.10 -4.63
C TYR A 683 -2.54 -3.36 -4.96
N GLN A 684 -2.82 -3.91 -6.15
CA GLN A 684 -4.18 -4.23 -6.58
C GLN A 684 -4.78 -5.34 -5.72
N ARG A 685 -3.98 -6.32 -5.32
CA ARG A 685 -4.38 -7.36 -4.38
C ARG A 685 -4.75 -6.77 -3.02
N VAL A 686 -3.93 -5.87 -2.49
CA VAL A 686 -4.22 -5.16 -1.23
C VAL A 686 -5.55 -4.43 -1.33
N MET A 687 -5.78 -3.67 -2.41
CA MET A 687 -7.03 -2.95 -2.63
C MET A 687 -8.23 -3.88 -2.75
N ALA A 688 -8.11 -4.98 -3.48
CA ALA A 688 -9.18 -5.96 -3.64
C ALA A 688 -9.55 -6.62 -2.29
N VAL A 689 -8.56 -7.02 -1.50
CA VAL A 689 -8.77 -7.63 -0.18
C VAL A 689 -9.40 -6.63 0.80
N PHE A 690 -8.84 -5.42 0.89
CA PHE A 690 -9.38 -4.37 1.78
C PHE A 690 -10.82 -4.01 1.42
N SER A 691 -11.09 -3.74 0.15
CA SER A 691 -12.44 -3.40 -0.31
C SER A 691 -13.43 -4.55 -0.05
N THR A 692 -12.99 -5.80 -0.15
CA THR A 692 -13.81 -6.97 0.18
C THR A 692 -14.20 -7.00 1.66
N ILE A 693 -13.23 -6.84 2.55
CA ILE A 693 -13.46 -6.82 3.99
C ILE A 693 -14.44 -5.69 4.34
N LEU A 694 -14.21 -4.49 3.80
CA LEU A 694 -15.05 -3.33 4.06
C LEU A 694 -16.48 -3.51 3.51
N SER A 695 -16.61 -4.08 2.32
CA SER A 695 -17.93 -4.36 1.73
C SER A 695 -18.70 -5.42 2.49
N LEU A 696 -18.01 -6.47 2.97
CA LEU A 696 -18.64 -7.49 3.83
C LEU A 696 -19.13 -6.89 5.15
N ILE A 697 -18.35 -6.03 5.77
CA ILE A 697 -18.76 -5.34 7.00
C ILE A 697 -19.93 -4.39 6.71
N ALA A 698 -19.87 -3.60 5.65
CA ALA A 698 -20.91 -2.66 5.29
C ALA A 698 -22.25 -3.37 5.01
N ILE A 699 -22.24 -4.46 4.23
CA ILE A 699 -23.44 -5.23 3.93
C ILE A 699 -23.97 -5.95 5.17
N ALA A 700 -23.10 -6.49 6.01
CA ALA A 700 -23.52 -7.14 7.26
C ALA A 700 -24.25 -6.14 8.18
N ILE A 701 -23.69 -4.94 8.37
CA ILE A 701 -24.31 -3.89 9.18
C ILE A 701 -25.65 -3.43 8.55
N ALA A 702 -25.69 -3.24 7.23
CA ALA A 702 -26.94 -2.86 6.54
C ALA A 702 -28.02 -3.94 6.70
N LEU A 703 -27.65 -5.21 6.57
CA LEU A 703 -28.57 -6.33 6.78
C LEU A 703 -29.07 -6.44 8.23
N MET A 704 -28.20 -6.17 9.22
CA MET A 704 -28.63 -6.11 10.61
C MET A 704 -29.68 -4.99 10.83
N GLY A 705 -29.49 -3.84 10.15
CA GLY A 705 -30.46 -2.75 10.16
C GLY A 705 -31.81 -3.15 9.55
N VAL A 706 -31.78 -3.77 8.38
CA VAL A 706 -32.98 -4.30 7.71
C VAL A 706 -33.63 -5.36 8.57
N ALA A 707 -32.89 -6.31 9.13
CA ALA A 707 -33.43 -7.35 10.03
C ALA A 707 -34.14 -6.75 11.24
N GLY A 708 -33.54 -5.75 11.89
CA GLY A 708 -34.15 -5.04 13.02
C GLY A 708 -35.45 -4.35 12.65
N ILE A 709 -35.49 -3.66 11.51
CA ILE A 709 -36.70 -2.97 11.03
C ILE A 709 -37.80 -3.96 10.68
N ILE A 710 -37.46 -5.05 9.97
CA ILE A 710 -38.44 -6.09 9.60
C ILE A 710 -39.03 -6.76 10.85
N MET A 711 -38.22 -7.13 11.84
CA MET A 711 -38.70 -7.70 13.10
C MET A 711 -39.76 -6.81 13.77
N PHE A 712 -39.51 -5.51 13.75
CA PHE A 712 -40.45 -4.52 14.26
C PHE A 712 -41.72 -4.36 13.42
N GLU A 713 -41.54 -4.25 12.10
CA GLU A 713 -42.66 -4.07 11.18
C GLU A 713 -43.60 -5.29 11.22
N MET A 714 -43.04 -6.47 11.42
CA MET A 714 -43.82 -7.71 11.61
C MET A 714 -44.57 -7.74 12.91
N GLN A 715 -43.95 -7.38 14.02
CA GLN A 715 -44.65 -7.26 15.31
C GLN A 715 -45.79 -6.26 15.23
N PHE A 716 -45.57 -5.14 14.57
CA PHE A 716 -46.53 -4.07 14.45
C PHE A 716 -47.73 -4.44 13.55
N ARG A 717 -47.47 -5.22 12.47
CA ARG A 717 -48.47 -5.66 11.51
C ARG A 717 -48.98 -7.07 11.79
N ARG A 718 -48.63 -7.63 12.93
CA ARG A 718 -49.01 -9.02 13.29
C ARG A 718 -50.51 -9.24 13.19
N ARG A 719 -51.32 -8.30 13.69
CA ARG A 719 -52.79 -8.36 13.60
C ARG A 719 -53.28 -8.19 12.16
N GLU A 720 -52.72 -7.29 11.38
CA GLU A 720 -53.05 -7.10 9.95
C GLU A 720 -52.77 -8.39 9.16
N ILE A 721 -51.60 -9.01 9.40
CA ILE A 721 -51.21 -10.27 8.76
C ILE A 721 -52.19 -11.39 9.16
N ALA A 722 -52.52 -11.50 10.45
CA ALA A 722 -53.48 -12.49 10.96
C ALA A 722 -54.87 -12.31 10.33
N LEU A 723 -55.37 -11.08 10.27
CA LEU A 723 -56.66 -10.79 9.61
C LEU A 723 -56.66 -11.15 8.13
N ARG A 724 -55.60 -10.78 7.39
CA ARG A 724 -55.46 -11.13 5.98
C ARG A 724 -55.44 -12.65 5.76
N LYS A 725 -54.83 -13.40 6.68
CA LYS A 725 -54.81 -14.87 6.62
C LYS A 725 -56.20 -15.47 6.87
N VAL A 726 -56.97 -14.92 7.82
CA VAL A 726 -58.33 -15.30 8.02
C VAL A 726 -59.19 -15.05 6.78
N PHE A 727 -58.91 -14.00 6.01
CA PHE A 727 -59.54 -13.71 4.72
C PHE A 727 -58.90 -14.47 3.52
N GLY A 728 -58.05 -15.48 3.77
CA GLY A 728 -57.54 -16.38 2.71
C GLY A 728 -56.20 -15.98 2.06
N ALA A 729 -55.45 -15.04 2.64
CA ALA A 729 -54.13 -14.70 2.12
C ALA A 729 -53.15 -15.87 2.34
N THR A 730 -52.41 -16.22 1.29
CA THR A 730 -51.36 -17.26 1.32
C THR A 730 -50.08 -16.74 1.98
N ASN A 731 -49.29 -17.66 2.54
CA ASN A 731 -47.95 -17.30 3.08
C ASN A 731 -47.06 -16.61 2.04
N LEU A 732 -47.10 -17.08 0.78
CA LEU A 732 -46.39 -16.47 -0.33
C LEU A 732 -46.85 -15.02 -0.59
N GLY A 733 -48.15 -14.74 -0.47
CA GLY A 733 -48.68 -13.39 -0.64
C GLY A 733 -48.15 -12.41 0.41
N VAL A 734 -48.04 -12.87 1.67
CA VAL A 734 -47.48 -12.09 2.77
C VAL A 734 -45.97 -11.83 2.51
N ILE A 735 -45.24 -12.87 2.15
CA ILE A 735 -43.79 -12.75 1.84
C ILE A 735 -43.57 -11.78 0.67
N TRP A 736 -44.36 -11.89 -0.40
CA TRP A 736 -44.25 -11.00 -1.55
C TRP A 736 -44.53 -9.54 -1.21
N MET A 737 -45.49 -9.29 -0.36
CA MET A 737 -45.86 -7.93 0.08
C MET A 737 -44.62 -7.19 0.71
N PHE A 738 -43.82 -7.89 1.54
CA PHE A 738 -42.63 -7.32 2.14
C PHE A 738 -41.47 -7.25 1.13
N ASN A 739 -41.22 -8.32 0.40
CA ASN A 739 -40.14 -8.38 -0.59
C ASN A 739 -40.24 -7.28 -1.66
N ARG A 740 -41.45 -7.02 -2.18
CA ARG A 740 -41.71 -5.98 -3.18
C ARG A 740 -41.27 -4.61 -2.68
N GLN A 741 -41.50 -4.29 -1.43
CA GLN A 741 -41.14 -3.00 -0.85
C GLN A 741 -39.60 -2.84 -0.82
N TYR A 742 -38.86 -3.83 -0.35
CA TYR A 742 -37.40 -3.78 -0.29
C TYR A 742 -36.77 -3.84 -1.69
N LEU A 743 -37.33 -4.64 -2.61
CA LEU A 743 -36.88 -4.68 -4.00
C LEU A 743 -36.93 -3.30 -4.66
N LEU A 744 -38.04 -2.57 -4.48
CA LEU A 744 -38.21 -1.22 -5.02
C LEU A 744 -37.17 -0.26 -4.43
N ILE A 745 -36.91 -0.32 -3.12
CA ILE A 745 -35.87 0.49 -2.48
C ILE A 745 -34.50 0.17 -3.08
N ILE A 746 -34.14 -1.10 -3.22
CA ILE A 746 -32.86 -1.53 -3.79
C ILE A 746 -32.70 -1.03 -5.23
N ILE A 747 -33.74 -1.12 -6.07
CA ILE A 747 -33.72 -0.63 -7.46
C ILE A 747 -33.42 0.88 -7.50
N VAL A 748 -34.12 1.67 -6.68
CA VAL A 748 -33.89 3.13 -6.63
C VAL A 748 -32.48 3.44 -6.13
N CYS A 749 -32.02 2.72 -5.10
CA CYS A 749 -30.67 2.89 -4.56
C CYS A 749 -29.59 2.46 -5.56
N PHE A 750 -29.82 1.42 -6.34
CA PHE A 750 -28.91 0.95 -7.38
C PHE A 750 -28.73 2.02 -8.48
N ILE A 751 -29.85 2.62 -8.94
CA ILE A 751 -29.78 3.71 -9.95
C ILE A 751 -28.94 4.89 -9.43
N ALA A 752 -28.97 5.18 -8.12
CA ALA A 752 -28.16 6.23 -7.52
C ALA A 752 -26.69 5.79 -7.29
N ALA A 753 -26.47 4.52 -6.92
CA ALA A 753 -25.15 4.00 -6.57
C ALA A 753 -24.22 3.84 -7.79
N VAL A 754 -24.74 3.44 -8.97
CA VAL A 754 -23.93 3.21 -10.17
C VAL A 754 -23.20 4.46 -10.65
N PRO A 755 -23.82 5.66 -10.78
CA PRO A 755 -23.10 6.87 -11.15
C PRO A 755 -22.03 7.25 -10.11
N ILE A 756 -22.33 7.10 -8.81
CA ILE A 756 -21.37 7.40 -7.73
C ILE A 756 -20.16 6.47 -7.82
N ALA A 757 -20.39 5.16 -8.01
CA ALA A 757 -19.32 4.20 -8.18
C ALA A 757 -18.47 4.52 -9.43
N LYS A 758 -19.12 4.88 -10.54
CA LYS A 758 -18.43 5.25 -11.79
C LYS A 758 -17.58 6.50 -11.61
N LEU A 759 -18.13 7.57 -11.03
CA LEU A 759 -17.37 8.78 -10.71
C LEU A 759 -16.18 8.47 -9.81
N TRP A 760 -16.35 7.54 -8.87
CA TRP A 760 -15.28 7.18 -7.95
C TRP A 760 -14.18 6.36 -8.64
N VAL A 761 -14.48 5.45 -9.53
CA VAL A 761 -13.49 4.64 -10.25
C VAL A 761 -12.83 5.44 -11.39
N ASP A 762 -13.59 6.23 -12.15
CA ASP A 762 -13.06 6.96 -13.32
C ASP A 762 -12.19 8.17 -12.92
N ASN A 763 -12.53 8.88 -11.83
CA ASN A 763 -11.74 10.04 -11.32
C ASN A 763 -10.56 9.61 -10.45
N ASN A 764 -10.37 8.33 -10.24
CA ASN A 764 -9.37 7.88 -9.30
C ASN A 764 -8.08 7.49 -9.96
N VAL A 765 -7.19 7.90 -9.29
CA VAL A 765 -6.14 7.42 -8.42
C VAL A 765 -5.66 6.00 -8.65
N ILE A 766 -6.53 5.09 -8.65
CA ILE A 766 -6.33 3.76 -9.18
C ILE A 766 -6.70 3.90 -10.66
N LYS A 767 -5.72 4.09 -11.52
CA LYS A 767 -5.96 3.93 -12.96
C LYS A 767 -6.45 2.49 -13.15
N SER A 768 -7.76 2.29 -12.92
CA SER A 768 -8.39 1.01 -13.18
C SER A 768 -8.23 0.73 -14.66
N HIS A 769 -7.52 -0.36 -14.99
CA HIS A 769 -7.27 -0.73 -16.37
C HIS A 769 -8.53 -1.21 -17.07
N VAL A 770 -9.60 -1.44 -16.32
CA VAL A 770 -10.85 -2.07 -16.80
C VAL A 770 -12.05 -1.19 -16.58
N GLY A 771 -12.08 0.00 -16.21
CA GLY A 771 -13.29 0.80 -15.98
C GLY A 771 -14.53 0.00 -15.52
N ILE A 772 -15.57 0.62 -15.05
CA ILE A 772 -16.79 -0.10 -14.64
C ILE A 772 -17.57 -0.56 -15.87
N THR A 773 -17.76 -1.88 -15.98
CA THR A 773 -18.60 -2.51 -16.99
C THR A 773 -19.99 -2.86 -16.42
N TRP A 774 -20.99 -2.99 -17.30
CA TRP A 774 -22.37 -3.26 -16.90
C TRP A 774 -22.54 -4.56 -16.09
N TRP A 775 -21.79 -5.60 -16.42
CA TRP A 775 -21.88 -6.90 -15.73
C TRP A 775 -21.35 -6.86 -14.29
N MET A 776 -20.38 -5.99 -13.97
CA MET A 776 -19.91 -5.76 -12.60
C MET A 776 -21.03 -5.17 -11.74
N CYS A 777 -21.75 -4.20 -12.32
CA CYS A 777 -22.94 -3.62 -11.68
C CYS A 777 -24.04 -4.67 -11.51
N ALA A 778 -24.24 -5.54 -12.50
CA ALA A 778 -25.24 -6.61 -12.44
C ALA A 778 -24.92 -7.62 -11.32
N ILE A 779 -23.66 -8.01 -11.14
CA ILE A 779 -23.22 -8.89 -10.03
C ILE A 779 -23.53 -8.23 -8.69
N ALA A 780 -23.17 -6.95 -8.50
CA ALA A 780 -23.45 -6.23 -7.27
C ALA A 780 -24.95 -6.15 -6.98
N PHE A 781 -25.77 -5.87 -8.00
CA PHE A 781 -27.24 -5.84 -7.88
C PHE A 781 -27.82 -7.19 -7.46
N VAL A 782 -27.47 -8.27 -8.18
CA VAL A 782 -27.96 -9.62 -7.90
C VAL A 782 -27.57 -10.05 -6.50
N LEU A 783 -26.34 -9.79 -6.07
CA LEU A 783 -25.84 -10.16 -4.75
C LEU A 783 -26.62 -9.44 -3.64
N VAL A 784 -26.81 -8.13 -3.75
CA VAL A 784 -27.56 -7.36 -2.75
C VAL A 784 -29.03 -7.76 -2.71
N VAL A 785 -29.67 -7.95 -3.87
CA VAL A 785 -31.05 -8.42 -3.97
C VAL A 785 -31.18 -9.81 -3.35
N ALA A 786 -30.35 -10.77 -3.74
CA ALA A 786 -30.41 -12.14 -3.24
C ALA A 786 -30.27 -12.20 -1.72
N ILE A 787 -29.26 -11.55 -1.15
CA ILE A 787 -29.02 -11.58 0.31
C ILE A 787 -30.17 -10.87 1.06
N THR A 788 -30.59 -9.69 0.58
CA THR A 788 -31.63 -8.91 1.26
C THR A 788 -32.98 -9.61 1.20
N LEU A 789 -33.42 -10.10 0.02
CA LEU A 789 -34.69 -10.78 -0.13
C LEU A 789 -34.71 -12.13 0.60
N SER A 790 -33.58 -12.85 0.69
CA SER A 790 -33.48 -14.06 1.50
C SER A 790 -33.74 -13.77 2.98
N LEU A 791 -33.11 -12.70 3.51
CA LEU A 791 -33.29 -12.26 4.89
C LEU A 791 -34.76 -11.83 5.16
N VAL A 792 -35.32 -11.01 4.24
CA VAL A 792 -36.72 -10.54 4.34
C VAL A 792 -37.70 -11.72 4.27
N SER A 793 -37.50 -12.65 3.31
CA SER A 793 -38.32 -13.83 3.14
C SER A 793 -38.28 -14.75 4.35
N TYR A 794 -37.10 -15.03 4.89
CA TYR A 794 -36.93 -15.84 6.10
C TYR A 794 -37.71 -15.26 7.29
N ARG A 795 -37.61 -13.98 7.54
CA ARG A 795 -38.33 -13.30 8.64
C ARG A 795 -39.83 -13.24 8.39
N SER A 796 -40.23 -12.93 7.15
CA SER A 796 -41.65 -12.88 6.77
C SER A 796 -42.33 -14.24 6.84
N TRP A 797 -41.60 -15.29 6.46
CA TRP A 797 -42.11 -16.67 6.53
C TRP A 797 -42.42 -17.10 7.98
N HIS A 798 -41.51 -16.77 8.94
CA HIS A 798 -41.74 -17.01 10.35
C HIS A 798 -42.99 -16.30 10.86
N ALA A 799 -43.21 -15.04 10.56
CA ALA A 799 -44.39 -14.28 10.94
C ALA A 799 -45.66 -14.77 10.25
N ALA A 800 -45.55 -15.22 8.99
CA ALA A 800 -46.67 -15.77 8.26
C ALA A 800 -47.12 -17.17 8.76
N ASN A 801 -46.26 -17.91 9.44
CA ASN A 801 -46.59 -19.23 10.00
C ASN A 801 -47.13 -19.17 11.43
N GLU A 802 -47.24 -18.01 12.06
CA GLU A 802 -47.93 -17.88 13.35
C GLU A 802 -49.42 -18.16 13.20
N ASN A 803 -50.00 -18.83 14.21
CA ASN A 803 -51.39 -19.17 14.22
C ASN A 803 -52.29 -17.90 14.37
N PRO A 804 -53.12 -17.55 13.38
CA PRO A 804 -53.97 -16.36 13.46
C PRO A 804 -54.88 -16.28 14.69
N ALA A 805 -55.35 -17.44 15.18
CA ALA A 805 -56.25 -17.52 16.34
C ALA A 805 -55.52 -17.07 17.63
N ASP A 806 -54.23 -17.43 17.78
CA ASP A 806 -53.47 -17.05 18.99
C ASP A 806 -53.12 -15.57 18.97
N VAL A 807 -52.90 -15.00 17.76
CA VAL A 807 -52.59 -13.58 17.57
C VAL A 807 -53.80 -12.70 17.89
N VAL A 808 -55.04 -13.14 17.57
CA VAL A 808 -56.26 -12.37 17.81
C VAL A 808 -56.72 -12.48 19.25
N LYS A 809 -56.40 -13.61 19.94
CA LYS A 809 -56.77 -13.85 21.37
C LYS A 809 -55.79 -13.24 22.38
N SER A 810 -54.62 -12.85 22.00
CA SER A 810 -53.56 -12.42 22.92
C SER A 810 -53.65 -10.95 23.40
N GLU A 811 -54.88 -10.37 23.45
CA GLU A 811 -55.18 -9.12 24.16
C GLU A 811 -56.04 -9.37 25.40
#